data_1755c4496e4c7a3a98031582360a151e
#
_entry.id   1755c4496e4c7a3a98031582360a151e
#
_cell.length_a   1.000
_cell.length_b   1.000
_cell.length_c   1.000
_cell.angle_alpha   90.00
_cell.angle_beta   90.00
_cell.angle_gamma   90.00
#
_symmetry.space_group_name_H-M   'P 1'
#
loop_
_entity.id
_entity.type
_entity.pdbx_description
1 polymer ?
#
loop_
_entity_poly.entity_id
_entity_poly.type
_entity_poly.pdbx_seq_one_letter_code
_entity_poly.pdbx_strand_id
1 'polypeptide(L)'
;MVSGPSRRIVVAAAGYGKTTLLRNLCPPARAHWWQGGADPCGFVRQAASDAVRCLVLDDLPRLSVQEMRDLLLAVEDLPEDTEVAMASRRPLPWRHAGRPGRWTELGPADLACTVDEITVLLAEEGGPADPELAAALHTATSGWPALVHFAVEAVRLGGRATAESATTLAVGGLAEYVRTEVLAGLPEAARQLLADVGDRTPVTAGLCAALGHPDAAALLDLLRRTGLLVRGPAVPGLPDDGHVVPVLAQVAANPDEADGARARVAAAWYDRHGPPGAAAREHLRAGDHAGAARVLRRHGDRIIAAGQAGLVTALVAVLPERERDDRLALLRADALRTAGDLEAAARAYEELGASGPDLAAGLAWRAGRVAYQRGDARGALDVFARGDTAGDTADTALLAAWSAHAFLLAGDTDTAVATARKAVRRALPSGDDGALATAYLSVALSLAVSGDAAGSEEHFALALPIAHRTGDVMLLTRIHTNRTYQHLQAARYPAALESARLCAAYAQAAGSPSLQAIATSNDADALAMLGRYDEAVRRYRAAIGHYQRFGSRRFAGAVLGLAELFRRRGWREQARAAYEQAVQVASGTGNAHVLVPALAGLALVLLGDDVKTAAGHADAAVDRAGPEISGPALLAQGWIALSQGEARRAADLSTEGARVARTQGDRAGLADALELRAAAEDDPARAAAALREAQAIWTEAGAEVEAARIAVLMSRLPGAGPDERAGGLLGEQRLAAADALADRIGGGSAAAVDGSPVVVRALGRFEVELAGQVVPASSWQSRKARDLLRILVGRRGRPVPRSELSELLWPDGDAQRTGHRLSVLLNIVRGVLDPARAYPADHHLVADQSSIALNTATTGVDVEDFLDQVARGRRLVEQEALAQARLILLAADQLYRADAFEDEPYAEWAGPLREEARAAYLAMLRMLAHTSRAAGQPGAAVGYLLRLLERDPYDERAYRSLVRTLVAGGQHGEARRAFDRYAEAMLSIGVRPPDRDLLVPVRRAAAPR
;
A
#
# COMPACT_ATOMS: atom_id res chain seq x y z
N MET A 1 14.70 -22.57 19.68
CA MET A 1 13.53 -23.43 19.39
C MET A 1 13.46 -24.49 20.46
N VAL A 2 12.54 -24.37 21.44
CA VAL A 2 12.30 -25.40 22.45
C VAL A 2 11.13 -26.23 21.90
N SER A 3 11.43 -27.39 21.36
CA SER A 3 10.47 -28.38 20.89
C SER A 3 9.96 -29.20 22.06
N GLY A 4 9.06 -28.61 22.85
CA GLY A 4 8.28 -29.33 23.84
C GLY A 4 6.79 -29.23 23.48
N PRO A 5 5.93 -30.14 23.98
CA PRO A 5 4.49 -30.11 23.73
C PRO A 5 3.91 -28.77 24.17
N SER A 6 3.15 -28.13 23.31
CA SER A 6 2.63 -26.77 23.54
C SER A 6 1.39 -26.83 24.45
N ARG A 7 1.44 -26.11 25.59
CA ARG A 7 0.29 -25.90 26.49
C ARG A 7 -0.23 -24.48 26.30
N ARG A 8 -1.50 -24.33 25.88
CA ARG A 8 -2.08 -23.04 25.51
C ARG A 8 -3.38 -22.77 26.26
N ILE A 9 -3.54 -21.52 26.68
CA ILE A 9 -4.79 -21.00 27.27
C ILE A 9 -5.26 -19.83 26.40
N VAL A 10 -6.49 -19.93 25.89
CA VAL A 10 -7.11 -18.91 25.02
C VAL A 10 -8.22 -18.21 25.79
N VAL A 11 -8.09 -16.90 26.00
CA VAL A 11 -9.09 -16.10 26.72
C VAL A 11 -9.54 -14.94 25.85
N ALA A 12 -10.81 -14.96 25.45
CA ALA A 12 -11.44 -13.86 24.72
C ALA A 12 -12.97 -13.96 24.80
N ALA A 13 -13.70 -12.87 24.55
CA ALA A 13 -15.15 -12.85 24.50
C ALA A 13 -15.74 -13.83 23.45
N ALA A 14 -17.05 -13.98 23.42
CA ALA A 14 -17.75 -14.75 22.38
C ALA A 14 -17.40 -14.19 20.98
N GLY A 15 -17.29 -15.05 19.97
CA GLY A 15 -17.02 -14.62 18.59
C GLY A 15 -15.58 -14.25 18.22
N TYR A 16 -14.61 -14.40 19.12
CA TYR A 16 -13.19 -14.22 18.81
C TYR A 16 -12.53 -15.42 18.09
N GLY A 17 -13.30 -16.42 17.64
CA GLY A 17 -12.75 -17.54 16.90
C GLY A 17 -11.98 -18.57 17.74
N LYS A 18 -12.13 -18.60 19.06
CA LYS A 18 -11.44 -19.55 19.98
C LYS A 18 -11.59 -21.00 19.54
N THR A 19 -12.81 -21.46 19.33
CA THR A 19 -13.12 -22.83 18.89
C THR A 19 -12.53 -23.13 17.51
N THR A 20 -12.53 -22.15 16.60
CA THR A 20 -11.92 -22.28 15.27
C THR A 20 -10.41 -22.43 15.38
N LEU A 21 -9.75 -21.60 16.21
CA LEU A 21 -8.32 -21.74 16.49
C LEU A 21 -8.00 -23.12 17.08
N LEU A 22 -8.79 -23.58 18.07
CA LEU A 22 -8.58 -24.88 18.69
C LEU A 22 -8.74 -26.03 17.69
N ARG A 23 -9.72 -25.96 16.78
CA ARG A 23 -9.92 -26.95 15.71
C ARG A 23 -8.76 -27.00 14.71
N ASN A 24 -8.16 -25.85 14.41
CA ASN A 24 -7.00 -25.76 13.54
C ASN A 24 -5.73 -26.31 14.20
N LEU A 25 -5.54 -26.03 15.49
CA LEU A 25 -4.39 -26.52 16.25
C LEU A 25 -4.50 -28.02 16.57
N CYS A 26 -5.67 -28.48 16.95
CA CYS A 26 -5.98 -29.81 17.42
C CYS A 26 -7.26 -30.33 16.71
N PRO A 27 -7.15 -30.87 15.47
CA PRO A 27 -8.33 -31.36 14.75
C PRO A 27 -9.09 -32.39 15.53
N PRO A 28 -10.45 -32.38 15.55
CA PRO A 28 -11.29 -33.30 16.33
C PRO A 28 -11.00 -34.79 16.09
N ALA A 29 -10.54 -35.13 14.89
CA ALA A 29 -10.17 -36.51 14.55
C ALA A 29 -8.92 -37.02 15.28
N ARG A 30 -8.12 -36.13 15.89
CA ARG A 30 -6.83 -36.43 16.55
C ARG A 30 -6.78 -36.00 18.02
N ALA A 31 -7.85 -35.38 18.54
CA ALA A 31 -7.89 -34.78 19.85
C ALA A 31 -9.13 -35.24 20.65
N HIS A 32 -8.97 -35.38 21.96
CA HIS A 32 -10.09 -35.51 22.86
C HIS A 32 -10.65 -34.13 23.21
N TRP A 33 -11.92 -33.90 22.87
CA TRP A 33 -12.62 -32.63 23.02
C TRP A 33 -13.62 -32.66 24.16
N TRP A 34 -13.50 -31.71 25.10
CA TRP A 34 -14.50 -31.36 26.08
C TRP A 34 -15.16 -30.03 25.68
N GLN A 35 -16.49 -30.04 25.59
CA GLN A 35 -17.27 -28.86 25.23
C GLN A 35 -18.39 -28.65 26.24
N GLY A 36 -18.06 -28.00 27.36
CA GLY A 36 -19.02 -27.74 28.44
C GLY A 36 -19.45 -29.00 29.18
N GLY A 37 -19.76 -28.87 30.45
CA GLY A 37 -20.13 -29.95 31.32
C GLY A 37 -19.74 -29.67 32.77
N ALA A 38 -20.15 -30.56 33.72
CA ALA A 38 -19.98 -30.26 35.14
C ALA A 38 -18.57 -30.52 35.68
N ASP A 39 -17.75 -31.37 35.04
CA ASP A 39 -16.43 -31.77 35.58
C ASP A 39 -15.31 -31.83 34.51
N PRO A 40 -14.60 -30.74 34.25
CA PRO A 40 -13.44 -30.77 33.40
C PRO A 40 -12.26 -31.57 33.96
N CYS A 41 -12.14 -31.66 35.31
CA CYS A 41 -11.07 -32.42 35.95
C CYS A 41 -11.25 -33.92 35.73
N GLY A 42 -12.50 -34.43 35.88
CA GLY A 42 -12.83 -35.83 35.59
C GLY A 42 -12.53 -36.22 34.15
N PHE A 43 -12.86 -35.35 33.20
CA PHE A 43 -12.55 -35.56 31.79
C PHE A 43 -11.02 -35.64 31.52
N VAL A 44 -10.20 -34.74 32.11
CA VAL A 44 -8.75 -34.78 31.98
C VAL A 44 -8.17 -36.06 32.57
N ARG A 45 -8.64 -36.53 33.73
CA ARG A 45 -8.20 -37.81 34.34
C ARG A 45 -8.56 -39.04 33.50
N GLN A 46 -9.71 -39.01 32.84
CA GLN A 46 -10.10 -40.07 31.91
C GLN A 46 -9.19 -40.05 30.66
N ALA A 47 -8.88 -38.88 30.12
CA ALA A 47 -7.97 -38.70 29.00
C ALA A 47 -6.53 -39.18 29.32
N ALA A 48 -6.09 -39.04 30.57
CA ALA A 48 -4.80 -39.58 31.05
C ALA A 48 -4.76 -41.11 30.96
N SER A 49 -5.86 -41.80 31.21
CA SER A 49 -5.97 -43.27 31.12
C SER A 49 -5.93 -43.75 29.66
N ASP A 50 -6.39 -42.92 28.72
CA ASP A 50 -6.51 -43.26 27.29
C ASP A 50 -5.25 -42.89 26.47
N ALA A 51 -4.14 -42.44 27.11
CA ALA A 51 -2.86 -42.07 26.52
C ALA A 51 -3.01 -41.08 25.32
N VAL A 52 -3.76 -40.01 25.51
CA VAL A 52 -4.16 -39.03 24.49
C VAL A 52 -3.01 -38.12 24.12
N ARG A 53 -2.80 -37.88 22.83
CA ARG A 53 -1.75 -36.97 22.33
C ARG A 53 -2.16 -35.50 22.24
N CYS A 54 -3.46 -35.21 22.16
CA CYS A 54 -4.00 -33.85 22.14
C CYS A 54 -5.31 -33.79 22.95
N LEU A 55 -5.37 -32.85 23.88
CA LEU A 55 -6.52 -32.60 24.74
C LEU A 55 -7.00 -31.15 24.55
N VAL A 56 -8.30 -30.99 24.31
CA VAL A 56 -8.95 -29.69 24.15
C VAL A 56 -10.04 -29.51 25.15
N LEU A 57 -10.00 -28.42 25.93
CA LEU A 57 -11.04 -28.01 26.85
C LEU A 57 -11.64 -26.69 26.35
N ASP A 58 -12.74 -26.77 25.59
CA ASP A 58 -13.37 -25.58 24.99
C ASP A 58 -14.52 -25.07 25.87
N ASP A 59 -14.70 -23.76 25.92
CA ASP A 59 -15.71 -23.02 26.69
C ASP A 59 -15.73 -23.35 28.20
N LEU A 60 -14.51 -23.34 28.81
CA LEU A 60 -14.38 -23.53 30.24
C LEU A 60 -15.22 -22.52 31.05
N PRO A 61 -15.98 -22.95 32.08
CA PRO A 61 -16.75 -22.04 32.91
C PRO A 61 -15.85 -21.17 33.80
N ARG A 62 -16.47 -20.33 34.62
CA ARG A 62 -15.72 -19.60 35.66
C ARG A 62 -15.22 -20.60 36.71
N LEU A 63 -13.90 -20.68 36.86
CA LEU A 63 -13.24 -21.51 37.85
C LEU A 63 -12.70 -20.65 38.99
N SER A 64 -12.83 -21.15 40.20
CA SER A 64 -12.12 -20.65 41.38
C SER A 64 -10.61 -20.96 41.27
N VAL A 65 -9.78 -20.33 42.11
CA VAL A 65 -8.35 -20.63 42.15
C VAL A 65 -8.08 -22.09 42.53
N GLN A 66 -8.92 -22.68 43.39
CA GLN A 66 -8.76 -24.07 43.80
C GLN A 66 -9.16 -25.03 42.65
N GLU A 67 -10.30 -24.83 42.01
CA GLU A 67 -10.74 -25.64 40.87
C GLU A 67 -9.73 -25.55 39.69
N MET A 68 -9.18 -24.38 39.45
CA MET A 68 -8.11 -24.19 38.44
C MET A 68 -6.82 -24.94 38.81
N ARG A 69 -6.46 -24.95 40.11
CA ARG A 69 -5.32 -25.72 40.62
C ARG A 69 -5.52 -27.21 40.41
N ASP A 70 -6.70 -27.72 40.77
CA ASP A 70 -7.06 -29.14 40.63
C ASP A 70 -7.05 -29.55 39.14
N LEU A 71 -7.52 -28.68 38.24
CA LEU A 71 -7.46 -28.89 36.81
C LEU A 71 -6.03 -28.93 36.28
N LEU A 72 -5.17 -27.97 36.70
CA LEU A 72 -3.77 -27.94 36.30
C LEU A 72 -2.98 -29.15 36.82
N LEU A 73 -3.24 -29.62 38.04
CA LEU A 73 -2.68 -30.87 38.58
C LEU A 73 -3.09 -32.09 37.74
N ALA A 74 -4.37 -32.19 37.39
CA ALA A 74 -4.84 -33.27 36.52
C ALA A 74 -4.18 -33.23 35.13
N VAL A 75 -3.84 -32.04 34.59
CA VAL A 75 -3.11 -31.88 33.34
C VAL A 75 -1.62 -32.23 33.48
N GLU A 76 -1.04 -32.09 34.70
CA GLU A 76 0.36 -32.49 34.93
C GLU A 76 0.51 -34.02 34.98
N ASP A 77 -0.58 -34.76 35.25
CA ASP A 77 -0.62 -36.25 35.23
C ASP A 77 -0.70 -36.84 33.81
N LEU A 78 -0.88 -36.00 32.79
CA LEU A 78 -0.88 -36.42 31.37
C LEU A 78 0.55 -36.75 30.91
N PRO A 79 0.73 -37.62 29.88
CA PRO A 79 2.03 -37.88 29.24
C PRO A 79 2.74 -36.58 28.83
N GLU A 80 4.06 -36.54 28.96
CA GLU A 80 4.85 -35.33 28.71
C GLU A 80 4.72 -34.81 27.27
N ASP A 81 4.38 -35.66 26.30
CA ASP A 81 4.18 -35.35 24.90
C ASP A 81 2.72 -34.93 24.55
N THR A 82 1.82 -34.86 25.54
CA THR A 82 0.43 -34.43 25.31
C THR A 82 0.35 -32.92 25.12
N GLU A 83 -0.18 -32.51 23.95
CA GLU A 83 -0.57 -31.12 23.73
C GLU A 83 -1.88 -30.80 24.41
N VAL A 84 -1.94 -29.66 25.13
CA VAL A 84 -3.16 -29.25 25.86
C VAL A 84 -3.54 -27.84 25.47
N ALA A 85 -4.79 -27.66 25.07
CA ALA A 85 -5.35 -26.36 24.74
C ALA A 85 -6.66 -26.11 25.49
N MET A 86 -6.76 -24.99 26.19
CA MET A 86 -7.92 -24.58 26.96
C MET A 86 -8.50 -23.29 26.42
N ALA A 87 -9.82 -23.15 26.33
CA ALA A 87 -10.45 -21.88 25.99
C ALA A 87 -11.54 -21.48 26.97
N SER A 88 -11.65 -20.19 27.24
CA SER A 88 -12.69 -19.60 28.07
C SER A 88 -13.13 -18.24 27.57
N ARG A 89 -14.40 -17.90 27.80
CA ARG A 89 -14.95 -16.54 27.54
C ARG A 89 -14.59 -15.56 28.65
N ARG A 90 -14.04 -16.05 29.76
CA ARG A 90 -13.67 -15.26 30.94
C ARG A 90 -12.24 -15.53 31.36
N PRO A 91 -11.56 -14.56 31.99
CA PRO A 91 -10.21 -14.77 32.53
C PRO A 91 -10.17 -15.95 33.51
N LEU A 92 -9.24 -16.86 33.33
CA LEU A 92 -8.98 -17.99 34.18
C LEU A 92 -7.88 -17.65 35.20
N PRO A 93 -7.98 -18.09 36.48
CA PRO A 93 -6.98 -17.75 37.51
C PRO A 93 -5.75 -18.68 37.50
N TRP A 94 -5.32 -19.11 36.30
CA TRP A 94 -4.26 -20.11 36.13
C TRP A 94 -2.88 -19.63 36.63
N ARG A 95 -2.59 -18.34 36.53
CA ARG A 95 -1.32 -17.77 37.02
C ARG A 95 -1.17 -17.80 38.53
N HIS A 96 -2.30 -17.84 39.23
CA HIS A 96 -2.35 -17.95 40.71
C HIS A 96 -2.46 -19.41 41.17
N ALA A 97 -2.78 -20.33 40.29
CA ALA A 97 -3.04 -21.73 40.58
C ALA A 97 -1.87 -22.68 40.27
N GLY A 98 -0.95 -22.32 39.36
CA GLY A 98 0.11 -23.22 38.89
C GLY A 98 1.46 -22.55 38.62
N ARG A 99 2.41 -23.31 38.08
CA ARG A 99 3.75 -22.83 37.66
C ARG A 99 3.65 -22.20 36.25
N PRO A 100 4.01 -20.92 36.06
CA PRO A 100 3.79 -20.19 34.79
C PRO A 100 4.68 -20.62 33.61
N GLY A 101 5.73 -21.43 33.80
CA GLY A 101 6.79 -21.64 32.78
C GLY A 101 6.43 -22.53 31.57
N ARG A 102 5.28 -23.20 31.55
CA ARG A 102 4.88 -24.13 30.48
C ARG A 102 3.66 -23.71 29.67
N TRP A 103 2.96 -22.63 30.05
CA TRP A 103 1.72 -22.19 29.43
C TRP A 103 1.87 -20.91 28.64
N THR A 104 1.34 -20.91 27.43
CA THR A 104 1.21 -19.69 26.59
C THR A 104 -0.24 -19.22 26.64
N GLU A 105 -0.45 -17.98 27.06
CA GLU A 105 -1.78 -17.35 27.03
C GLU A 105 -1.94 -16.59 25.73
N LEU A 106 -2.99 -16.91 24.99
CA LEU A 106 -3.43 -16.21 23.79
C LEU A 106 -4.65 -15.37 24.15
N GLY A 107 -4.58 -14.08 23.84
CA GLY A 107 -5.62 -13.11 24.14
C GLY A 107 -6.37 -12.64 22.90
N PRO A 108 -7.27 -11.65 23.07
CA PRO A 108 -8.02 -11.08 21.96
C PRO A 108 -7.14 -10.50 20.84
N ALA A 109 -6.01 -9.91 21.17
CA ALA A 109 -5.07 -9.33 20.20
C ALA A 109 -4.42 -10.39 19.28
N ASP A 110 -4.23 -11.61 19.79
CA ASP A 110 -3.68 -12.74 19.02
C ASP A 110 -4.72 -13.38 18.09
N LEU A 111 -6.00 -13.09 18.31
CA LEU A 111 -7.15 -13.63 17.58
C LEU A 111 -7.83 -12.62 16.65
N ALA A 112 -7.47 -11.34 16.79
CA ALA A 112 -8.06 -10.27 15.98
C ALA A 112 -7.60 -10.39 14.52
N CYS A 113 -8.55 -10.24 13.59
CA CYS A 113 -8.26 -10.18 12.15
C CYS A 113 -7.43 -8.94 11.83
N THR A 114 -6.39 -9.10 11.07
CA THR A 114 -5.59 -8.01 10.50
C THR A 114 -6.32 -7.36 9.33
N VAL A 115 -5.90 -6.16 8.92
CA VAL A 115 -6.46 -5.50 7.72
C VAL A 115 -6.26 -6.35 6.46
N ASP A 116 -5.11 -7.03 6.36
CA ASP A 116 -4.83 -7.92 5.21
C ASP A 116 -5.78 -9.13 5.19
N GLU A 117 -6.04 -9.75 6.34
CA GLU A 117 -7.02 -10.85 6.45
C GLU A 117 -8.44 -10.39 6.13
N ILE A 118 -8.83 -9.19 6.58
CA ILE A 118 -10.15 -8.62 6.23
C ILE A 118 -10.23 -8.34 4.71
N THR A 119 -9.14 -7.89 4.09
CA THR A 119 -9.09 -7.68 2.63
C THR A 119 -9.30 -9.00 1.88
N VAL A 120 -8.70 -10.09 2.35
CA VAL A 120 -8.89 -11.44 1.80
C VAL A 120 -10.33 -11.90 1.99
N LEU A 121 -10.90 -11.75 3.18
CA LEU A 121 -12.30 -12.11 3.48
C LEU A 121 -13.29 -11.35 2.60
N LEU A 122 -13.07 -10.05 2.36
CA LEU A 122 -13.89 -9.26 1.44
C LEU A 122 -13.85 -9.84 0.02
N ALA A 123 -12.68 -10.25 -0.45
CA ALA A 123 -12.51 -10.83 -1.78
C ALA A 123 -13.17 -12.23 -1.90
N GLU A 124 -13.02 -13.09 -0.88
CA GLU A 124 -13.60 -14.43 -0.84
C GLU A 124 -15.14 -14.41 -0.85
N GLU A 125 -15.75 -13.43 -0.20
CA GLU A 125 -17.22 -13.24 -0.16
C GLU A 125 -17.75 -12.46 -1.40
N GLY A 126 -16.92 -12.24 -2.42
CA GLY A 126 -17.31 -11.57 -3.69
C GLY A 126 -17.48 -10.06 -3.58
N GLY A 127 -16.96 -9.45 -2.52
CA GLY A 127 -16.87 -8.00 -2.33
C GLY A 127 -15.61 -7.39 -2.97
N PRO A 128 -15.47 -6.06 -2.95
CA PRO A 128 -14.26 -5.41 -3.43
C PRO A 128 -13.09 -5.72 -2.53
N ALA A 129 -11.96 -6.18 -3.08
CA ALA A 129 -10.69 -6.29 -2.37
C ALA A 129 -10.07 -4.88 -2.14
N ASP A 130 -10.76 -4.08 -1.32
CA ASP A 130 -10.41 -2.69 -1.03
C ASP A 130 -9.74 -2.59 0.35
N PRO A 131 -8.42 -2.33 0.43
CA PRO A 131 -7.71 -2.18 1.69
C PRO A 131 -8.22 -1.03 2.57
N GLU A 132 -8.84 0.00 1.99
CA GLU A 132 -9.39 1.11 2.76
C GLU A 132 -10.69 0.73 3.45
N LEU A 133 -11.55 0.03 2.72
CA LEU A 133 -12.74 -0.55 3.31
C LEU A 133 -12.35 -1.55 4.40
N ALA A 134 -11.35 -2.41 4.16
CA ALA A 134 -10.83 -3.34 5.17
C ALA A 134 -10.29 -2.61 6.41
N ALA A 135 -9.54 -1.52 6.24
CA ALA A 135 -9.04 -0.70 7.35
C ALA A 135 -10.18 -0.02 8.13
N ALA A 136 -11.21 0.45 7.44
CA ALA A 136 -12.40 1.03 8.08
C ALA A 136 -13.19 -0.01 8.88
N LEU A 137 -13.38 -1.21 8.31
CA LEU A 137 -14.01 -2.34 9.01
C LEU A 137 -13.17 -2.78 10.22
N HIS A 138 -11.84 -2.86 10.07
CA HIS A 138 -10.94 -3.14 11.18
C HIS A 138 -11.09 -2.10 12.29
N THR A 139 -11.15 -0.82 11.96
CA THR A 139 -11.32 0.27 12.94
C THR A 139 -12.64 0.16 13.68
N ALA A 140 -13.74 -0.11 12.97
CA ALA A 140 -15.08 -0.23 13.55
C ALA A 140 -15.24 -1.45 14.46
N THR A 141 -14.61 -2.57 14.10
CA THR A 141 -14.71 -3.85 14.77
C THR A 141 -13.53 -4.17 15.70
N SER A 142 -12.46 -3.38 15.63
CA SER A 142 -11.16 -3.67 16.26
C SER A 142 -10.61 -5.06 15.88
N GLY A 143 -10.90 -5.52 14.65
CA GLY A 143 -10.50 -6.83 14.15
C GLY A 143 -11.24 -8.02 14.79
N TRP A 144 -12.26 -7.81 15.58
CA TRP A 144 -13.03 -8.89 16.21
C TRP A 144 -13.71 -9.80 15.18
N PRO A 145 -13.30 -11.07 15.03
CA PRO A 145 -13.66 -11.92 13.89
C PRO A 145 -15.16 -12.04 13.60
N ALA A 146 -16.01 -12.25 14.63
CA ALA A 146 -17.45 -12.31 14.40
C ALA A 146 -18.03 -10.98 13.90
N LEU A 147 -17.56 -9.84 14.45
CA LEU A 147 -18.00 -8.52 14.02
C LEU A 147 -17.52 -8.22 12.61
N VAL A 148 -16.29 -8.64 12.27
CA VAL A 148 -15.73 -8.52 10.91
C VAL A 148 -16.59 -9.31 9.93
N HIS A 149 -16.93 -10.56 10.26
CA HIS A 149 -17.75 -11.41 9.38
C HIS A 149 -19.15 -10.81 9.13
N PHE A 150 -19.83 -10.32 10.17
CA PHE A 150 -21.10 -9.59 10.01
C PHE A 150 -20.95 -8.34 9.15
N ALA A 151 -19.86 -7.60 9.32
CA ALA A 151 -19.62 -6.38 8.57
C ALA A 151 -19.32 -6.67 7.07
N VAL A 152 -18.55 -7.71 6.79
CA VAL A 152 -18.27 -8.20 5.42
C VAL A 152 -19.55 -8.68 4.74
N GLU A 153 -20.40 -9.44 5.45
CA GLU A 153 -21.70 -9.89 4.96
C GLU A 153 -22.64 -8.71 4.65
N ALA A 154 -22.67 -7.69 5.52
CA ALA A 154 -23.44 -6.48 5.30
C ALA A 154 -22.97 -5.71 4.05
N VAL A 155 -21.66 -5.64 3.80
CA VAL A 155 -21.08 -5.07 2.58
C VAL A 155 -21.54 -5.86 1.34
N ARG A 156 -21.52 -7.17 1.41
CA ARG A 156 -21.98 -8.07 0.33
C ARG A 156 -23.43 -7.83 -0.05
N LEU A 157 -24.31 -7.64 0.94
CA LEU A 157 -25.75 -7.45 0.74
C LEU A 157 -26.12 -6.01 0.31
N GLY A 158 -25.34 -5.01 0.69
CA GLY A 158 -25.66 -3.58 0.53
C GLY A 158 -25.29 -2.94 -0.82
N GLY A 159 -24.54 -3.58 -1.71
CA GLY A 159 -24.26 -3.17 -3.11
C GLY A 159 -23.46 -1.88 -3.32
N ARG A 160 -23.22 -1.05 -2.30
CA ARG A 160 -22.30 0.10 -2.30
C ARG A 160 -21.60 0.21 -0.94
N ALA A 161 -20.36 -0.24 -0.91
CA ALA A 161 -19.54 -0.25 0.28
C ALA A 161 -18.87 1.12 0.50
N THR A 162 -19.44 1.96 1.36
CA THR A 162 -18.69 3.04 2.00
C THR A 162 -18.42 2.66 3.46
N ALA A 163 -17.31 3.11 4.03
CA ALA A 163 -16.97 2.87 5.43
C ALA A 163 -18.10 3.31 6.39
N GLU A 164 -18.83 4.34 6.02
CA GLU A 164 -19.96 4.89 6.77
C GLU A 164 -21.22 4.02 6.69
N SER A 165 -21.49 3.42 5.55
CA SER A 165 -22.59 2.46 5.39
C SER A 165 -22.33 1.11 6.06
N ALA A 166 -21.07 0.67 6.10
CA ALA A 166 -20.70 -0.60 6.76
C ALA A 166 -20.89 -0.55 8.29
N THR A 167 -20.63 0.60 8.92
CA THR A 167 -20.90 0.82 10.35
C THR A 167 -22.38 0.95 10.65
N THR A 168 -23.17 1.50 9.74
CA THR A 168 -24.62 1.72 9.91
C THR A 168 -25.45 0.47 9.57
N LEU A 169 -25.03 -0.32 8.57
CA LEU A 169 -25.71 -1.56 8.14
C LEU A 169 -25.53 -2.72 9.11
N ALA A 170 -24.49 -2.70 9.93
CA ALA A 170 -24.23 -3.71 10.96
C ALA A 170 -25.27 -3.73 12.10
N VAL A 171 -26.21 -2.79 12.14
CA VAL A 171 -27.02 -2.51 13.34
C VAL A 171 -28.12 -3.55 13.63
N GLY A 172 -28.62 -4.33 12.66
CA GLY A 172 -29.74 -5.24 12.90
C GLY A 172 -29.34 -6.54 13.63
N GLY A 173 -28.86 -7.54 12.91
CA GLY A 173 -28.47 -8.85 13.49
C GLY A 173 -27.26 -8.79 14.39
N LEU A 174 -26.34 -7.85 14.11
CA LEU A 174 -25.17 -7.61 14.94
C LEU A 174 -25.50 -7.08 16.33
N ALA A 175 -26.44 -6.14 16.43
CA ALA A 175 -26.88 -5.60 17.72
C ALA A 175 -27.54 -6.69 18.60
N GLU A 176 -28.29 -7.60 18.00
CA GLU A 176 -28.90 -8.72 18.71
C GLU A 176 -27.82 -9.70 19.20
N TYR A 177 -26.85 -10.06 18.33
CA TYR A 177 -25.72 -10.90 18.72
C TYR A 177 -24.92 -10.29 19.89
N VAL A 178 -24.58 -8.99 19.80
CA VAL A 178 -23.86 -8.30 20.88
C VAL A 178 -24.66 -8.32 22.19
N ARG A 179 -25.97 -8.09 22.16
CA ARG A 179 -26.81 -8.11 23.37
C ARG A 179 -26.93 -9.50 23.97
N THR A 180 -27.17 -10.52 23.14
CA THR A 180 -27.49 -11.90 23.62
C THR A 180 -26.25 -12.70 23.98
N GLU A 181 -25.20 -12.64 23.17
CA GLU A 181 -24.01 -13.48 23.34
C GLU A 181 -22.86 -12.77 24.10
N VAL A 182 -22.76 -11.44 23.97
CA VAL A 182 -21.65 -10.71 24.58
C VAL A 182 -22.06 -10.05 25.90
N LEU A 183 -23.03 -9.13 25.84
CA LEU A 183 -23.44 -8.36 27.03
C LEU A 183 -24.17 -9.22 28.07
N ALA A 184 -25.00 -10.16 27.66
CA ALA A 184 -25.68 -11.05 28.60
C ALA A 184 -24.71 -11.90 29.44
N GLY A 185 -23.53 -12.21 28.91
CA GLY A 185 -22.48 -12.95 29.62
C GLY A 185 -21.68 -12.13 30.65
N LEU A 186 -21.84 -10.80 30.67
CA LEU A 186 -21.08 -9.92 31.57
C LEU A 186 -21.78 -9.71 32.93
N PRO A 187 -21.02 -9.45 33.99
CA PRO A 187 -21.56 -8.95 35.25
C PRO A 187 -22.36 -7.66 35.05
N GLU A 188 -23.42 -7.44 35.83
CA GLU A 188 -24.28 -6.26 35.76
C GLU A 188 -23.47 -4.96 35.85
N ALA A 189 -22.54 -4.86 36.80
CA ALA A 189 -21.67 -3.71 36.96
C ALA A 189 -20.81 -3.42 35.72
N ALA A 190 -20.38 -4.45 34.96
CA ALA A 190 -19.63 -4.25 33.72
C ALA A 190 -20.54 -3.75 32.58
N ARG A 191 -21.78 -4.22 32.51
CA ARG A 191 -22.76 -3.72 31.54
C ARG A 191 -23.11 -2.26 31.77
N GLN A 192 -23.35 -1.88 33.01
CA GLN A 192 -23.62 -0.50 33.42
C GLN A 192 -22.43 0.41 33.12
N LEU A 193 -21.20 -0.03 33.44
CA LEU A 193 -20.00 0.70 33.12
C LEU A 193 -19.87 0.93 31.59
N LEU A 194 -20.12 -0.09 30.76
CA LEU A 194 -20.08 0.05 29.29
C LEU A 194 -21.15 1.02 28.79
N ALA A 195 -22.36 0.98 29.34
CA ALA A 195 -23.46 1.89 28.99
C ALA A 195 -23.15 3.34 29.35
N ASP A 196 -22.54 3.58 30.52
CA ASP A 196 -22.22 4.91 31.00
C ASP A 196 -20.96 5.51 30.33
N VAL A 197 -20.00 4.66 30.00
CA VAL A 197 -18.79 5.07 29.27
C VAL A 197 -19.10 5.31 27.79
N GLY A 198 -19.90 4.47 27.15
CA GLY A 198 -20.24 4.59 25.73
C GLY A 198 -19.00 4.65 24.82
N ASP A 199 -18.98 5.63 23.91
CA ASP A 199 -17.90 5.91 22.96
C ASP A 199 -16.84 6.89 23.49
N ARG A 200 -16.86 7.19 24.79
CA ARG A 200 -15.88 8.09 25.42
C ARG A 200 -14.47 7.52 25.38
N THR A 201 -13.52 8.35 25.01
CA THR A 201 -12.09 8.00 24.85
C THR A 201 -11.19 9.13 25.34
N PRO A 202 -10.14 8.84 26.10
CA PRO A 202 -9.70 7.55 26.65
C PRO A 202 -10.52 7.09 27.85
N VAL A 203 -10.72 5.78 27.97
CA VAL A 203 -11.39 5.16 29.11
C VAL A 203 -10.36 4.86 30.22
N THR A 204 -10.49 5.56 31.33
CA THR A 204 -9.59 5.41 32.49
C THR A 204 -10.37 5.09 33.75
N ALA A 205 -9.71 4.51 34.74
CA ALA A 205 -10.34 4.25 36.04
C ALA A 205 -10.83 5.54 36.72
N GLY A 206 -10.11 6.66 36.54
CA GLY A 206 -10.51 7.97 37.06
C GLY A 206 -11.76 8.53 36.43
N LEU A 207 -11.92 8.41 35.09
CA LEU A 207 -13.15 8.78 34.41
C LEU A 207 -14.33 7.93 34.89
N CYS A 208 -14.14 6.62 34.96
CA CYS A 208 -15.19 5.71 35.39
C CYS A 208 -15.62 5.98 36.84
N ALA A 209 -14.67 6.28 37.73
CA ALA A 209 -14.96 6.68 39.12
C ALA A 209 -15.78 7.98 39.16
N ALA A 210 -15.43 8.98 38.33
CA ALA A 210 -16.21 10.22 38.19
C ALA A 210 -17.64 9.99 37.68
N LEU A 211 -17.84 8.99 36.81
CA LEU A 211 -19.14 8.55 36.29
C LEU A 211 -19.93 7.65 37.28
N GLY A 212 -19.40 7.40 38.50
CA GLY A 212 -20.10 6.64 39.54
C GLY A 212 -19.65 5.20 39.72
N HIS A 213 -18.52 4.78 39.13
CA HIS A 213 -17.99 3.42 39.19
C HIS A 213 -16.67 3.38 40.00
N PRO A 214 -16.69 3.40 41.35
CA PRO A 214 -15.47 3.43 42.17
C PRO A 214 -14.57 2.22 42.00
N ASP A 215 -15.14 1.05 41.69
CA ASP A 215 -14.44 -0.23 41.51
C ASP A 215 -14.04 -0.51 40.06
N ALA A 216 -13.94 0.55 39.25
CA ALA A 216 -13.72 0.45 37.80
C ALA A 216 -12.45 -0.30 37.42
N ALA A 217 -11.39 -0.28 38.23
CA ALA A 217 -10.11 -0.89 37.88
C ALA A 217 -10.23 -2.39 37.56
N ALA A 218 -10.96 -3.14 38.40
CA ALA A 218 -11.21 -4.57 38.19
C ALA A 218 -12.11 -4.84 36.98
N LEU A 219 -13.12 -3.99 36.75
CA LEU A 219 -14.00 -4.09 35.59
C LEU A 219 -13.25 -3.78 34.29
N LEU A 220 -12.40 -2.77 34.29
CA LEU A 220 -11.57 -2.43 33.12
C LEU A 220 -10.56 -3.55 32.81
N ASP A 221 -9.97 -4.20 33.84
CA ASP A 221 -9.11 -5.36 33.61
C ASP A 221 -9.88 -6.53 32.98
N LEU A 222 -11.09 -6.82 33.47
CA LEU A 222 -11.98 -7.81 32.85
C LEU A 222 -12.27 -7.48 31.37
N LEU A 223 -12.65 -6.24 31.07
CA LEU A 223 -13.00 -5.82 29.71
C LEU A 223 -11.78 -5.88 28.78
N ARG A 224 -10.58 -5.51 29.25
CA ARG A 224 -9.33 -5.64 28.47
C ARG A 224 -8.99 -7.09 28.15
N ARG A 225 -9.01 -7.94 29.17
CA ARG A 225 -8.65 -9.37 29.02
C ARG A 225 -9.66 -10.14 28.15
N THR A 226 -10.88 -9.68 28.03
CA THR A 226 -11.89 -10.28 27.16
C THR A 226 -11.95 -9.65 25.77
N GLY A 227 -11.24 -8.52 25.52
CA GLY A 227 -11.19 -7.81 24.24
C GLY A 227 -12.35 -6.87 23.99
N LEU A 228 -13.11 -6.51 25.02
CA LEU A 228 -14.22 -5.54 24.92
C LEU A 228 -13.73 -4.10 25.09
N LEU A 229 -12.61 -3.92 25.80
CA LEU A 229 -11.83 -2.70 25.87
C LEU A 229 -10.48 -2.96 25.21
N VAL A 230 -10.20 -2.28 24.11
CA VAL A 230 -8.98 -2.42 23.32
C VAL A 230 -8.05 -1.24 23.54
N ARG A 231 -6.76 -1.49 23.39
CA ARG A 231 -5.75 -0.44 23.32
C ARG A 231 -5.70 0.10 21.91
N GLY A 232 -5.49 1.40 21.76
CA GLY A 232 -5.10 1.95 20.48
C GLY A 232 -3.78 1.33 19.99
N PRO A 233 -3.41 1.48 18.71
CA PRO A 233 -2.14 0.99 18.21
C PRO A 233 -1.03 1.52 19.11
N ALA A 234 -0.18 0.61 19.65
CA ALA A 234 0.93 0.97 20.52
C ALA A 234 1.95 1.79 19.72
N VAL A 235 1.85 3.10 19.79
CA VAL A 235 2.79 4.02 19.18
C VAL A 235 3.75 4.51 20.26
N PRO A 236 5.07 4.32 20.10
CA PRO A 236 6.03 4.68 21.11
C PRO A 236 5.91 6.15 21.56
N GLY A 237 5.75 6.40 22.86
CA GLY A 237 5.66 7.75 23.41
C GLY A 237 4.29 8.41 23.36
N LEU A 238 3.24 7.72 22.89
CA LEU A 238 1.85 8.16 23.04
C LEU A 238 1.19 7.49 24.24
N PRO A 239 0.22 8.19 24.92
CA PRO A 239 -0.56 7.59 25.98
C PRO A 239 -1.33 6.36 25.47
N ASP A 240 -1.45 5.36 26.34
CA ASP A 240 -2.24 4.14 26.08
C ASP A 240 -3.74 4.47 26.20
N ASP A 241 -4.36 4.86 25.10
CA ASP A 241 -5.75 5.26 25.01
C ASP A 241 -6.66 4.03 24.90
N GLY A 242 -7.09 3.46 26.03
CA GLY A 242 -8.10 2.43 26.04
C GLY A 242 -9.44 2.95 25.52
N HIS A 243 -10.05 2.22 24.59
CA HIS A 243 -11.39 2.51 24.09
C HIS A 243 -12.24 1.25 24.01
N VAL A 244 -13.55 1.40 24.22
CA VAL A 244 -14.52 0.33 23.97
C VAL A 244 -14.59 0.08 22.46
N VAL A 245 -14.70 -1.18 22.04
CA VAL A 245 -14.87 -1.51 20.62
C VAL A 245 -16.04 -0.68 20.06
N PRO A 246 -15.86 0.09 18.98
CA PRO A 246 -16.84 1.10 18.56
C PRO A 246 -18.26 0.56 18.35
N VAL A 247 -18.39 -0.58 17.70
CA VAL A 247 -19.70 -1.24 17.52
C VAL A 247 -20.34 -1.64 18.87
N LEU A 248 -19.53 -2.15 19.81
CA LEU A 248 -20.00 -2.49 21.15
C LEU A 248 -20.47 -1.24 21.91
N ALA A 249 -19.71 -0.13 21.81
CA ALA A 249 -20.07 1.15 22.42
C ALA A 249 -21.43 1.66 21.93
N GLN A 250 -21.70 1.58 20.61
CA GLN A 250 -22.99 1.95 20.02
C GLN A 250 -24.16 1.09 20.51
N VAL A 251 -23.96 -0.24 20.64
CA VAL A 251 -25.02 -1.17 21.08
C VAL A 251 -25.28 -1.08 22.58
N ALA A 252 -24.22 -0.82 23.36
CA ALA A 252 -24.33 -0.70 24.82
C ALA A 252 -24.85 0.67 25.27
N ALA A 253 -24.71 1.70 24.44
CA ALA A 253 -25.15 3.05 24.75
C ALA A 253 -26.67 3.10 24.95
N ASN A 254 -27.10 3.69 26.04
CA ASN A 254 -28.49 3.98 26.32
C ASN A 254 -28.69 5.49 26.11
N PRO A 255 -29.28 5.94 24.97
CA PRO A 255 -29.53 7.36 24.71
C PRO A 255 -30.72 7.83 25.52
N ASP A 256 -30.52 8.10 26.79
CA ASP A 256 -31.52 8.64 27.70
C ASP A 256 -31.23 10.12 28.05
N GLU A 257 -32.18 10.81 28.69
CA GLU A 257 -32.01 12.18 29.17
C GLU A 257 -30.81 12.35 30.14
N ALA A 258 -30.29 11.26 30.69
CA ALA A 258 -29.15 11.27 31.59
C ALA A 258 -27.79 11.39 30.85
N ASP A 259 -27.73 11.23 29.53
CA ASP A 259 -26.46 11.31 28.79
C ASP A 259 -25.89 12.75 28.85
N GLY A 260 -26.69 13.77 28.81
CA GLY A 260 -26.26 15.15 29.01
C GLY A 260 -25.67 15.44 30.40
N ALA A 261 -26.15 14.75 31.44
CA ALA A 261 -25.57 14.84 32.78
C ALA A 261 -24.22 14.12 32.87
N ARG A 262 -24.12 12.92 32.29
CA ARG A 262 -22.86 12.16 32.17
C ARG A 262 -21.82 12.92 31.36
N ALA A 263 -22.23 13.55 30.26
CA ALA A 263 -21.36 14.37 29.43
C ALA A 263 -20.78 15.57 30.21
N ARG A 264 -21.57 16.24 31.05
CA ARG A 264 -21.06 17.31 31.93
C ARG A 264 -20.02 16.84 32.91
N VAL A 265 -20.24 15.65 33.52
CA VAL A 265 -19.27 15.04 34.45
C VAL A 265 -17.98 14.68 33.70
N ALA A 266 -18.11 14.04 32.55
CA ALA A 266 -16.97 13.66 31.72
C ALA A 266 -16.21 14.89 31.19
N ALA A 267 -16.87 15.93 30.74
CA ALA A 267 -16.24 17.19 30.32
C ALA A 267 -15.41 17.79 31.44
N ALA A 268 -15.98 17.91 32.65
CA ALA A 268 -15.26 18.45 33.82
C ALA A 268 -14.08 17.58 34.25
N TRP A 269 -14.15 16.27 34.04
CA TRP A 269 -13.05 15.36 34.30
C TRP A 269 -11.94 15.51 33.25
N TYR A 270 -12.29 15.53 31.94
CA TYR A 270 -11.33 15.68 30.86
C TYR A 270 -10.65 17.04 30.85
N ASP A 271 -11.32 18.12 31.24
CA ASP A 271 -10.73 19.46 31.38
C ASP A 271 -9.52 19.47 32.36
N ARG A 272 -9.56 18.60 33.39
CA ARG A 272 -8.52 18.54 34.42
C ARG A 272 -7.45 17.46 34.15
N HIS A 273 -7.84 16.33 33.57
CA HIS A 273 -7.02 15.12 33.59
C HIS A 273 -6.90 14.46 32.22
N GLY A 274 -7.70 14.86 31.24
CA GLY A 274 -7.80 14.19 29.94
C GLY A 274 -7.27 15.00 28.76
N PRO A 275 -7.33 14.41 27.55
CA PRO A 275 -6.96 15.11 26.34
C PRO A 275 -8.01 16.19 26.00
N PRO A 276 -7.55 17.39 25.52
CA PRO A 276 -8.47 18.50 25.22
C PRO A 276 -9.55 18.19 24.19
N GLY A 277 -9.26 17.29 23.22
CA GLY A 277 -10.24 16.87 22.22
C GLY A 277 -11.45 16.15 22.81
N ALA A 278 -11.21 15.29 23.82
CA ALA A 278 -12.28 14.63 24.57
C ALA A 278 -13.11 15.64 25.37
N ALA A 279 -12.45 16.60 26.05
CA ALA A 279 -13.15 17.66 26.77
C ALA A 279 -14.06 18.47 25.85
N ALA A 280 -13.56 18.93 24.70
CA ALA A 280 -14.35 19.72 23.74
C ALA A 280 -15.58 18.94 23.21
N ARG A 281 -15.42 17.64 22.94
CA ARG A 281 -16.52 16.75 22.50
C ARG A 281 -17.59 16.60 23.58
N GLU A 282 -17.20 16.36 24.82
CA GLU A 282 -18.13 16.18 25.92
C GLU A 282 -18.85 17.50 26.31
N HIS A 283 -18.20 18.68 26.22
CA HIS A 283 -18.88 19.97 26.35
C HIS A 283 -20.00 20.13 25.30
N LEU A 284 -19.71 19.78 24.01
CA LEU A 284 -20.75 19.82 22.96
C LEU A 284 -21.90 18.86 23.25
N ARG A 285 -21.57 17.62 23.66
CA ARG A 285 -22.59 16.60 24.01
C ARG A 285 -23.46 17.06 25.18
N ALA A 286 -22.88 17.82 26.12
CA ALA A 286 -23.59 18.45 27.24
C ALA A 286 -24.41 19.71 26.86
N GLY A 287 -24.35 20.15 25.59
CA GLY A 287 -24.96 21.41 25.13
C GLY A 287 -24.19 22.68 25.54
N ASP A 288 -22.99 22.55 26.09
CA ASP A 288 -22.13 23.67 26.50
C ASP A 288 -21.26 24.15 25.32
N HIS A 289 -21.86 24.88 24.39
CA HIS A 289 -21.15 25.38 23.20
C HIS A 289 -20.04 26.39 23.59
N ALA A 290 -20.26 27.20 24.64
CA ALA A 290 -19.25 28.14 25.11
C ALA A 290 -18.02 27.41 25.71
N GLY A 291 -18.25 26.34 26.45
CA GLY A 291 -17.18 25.45 26.97
C GLY A 291 -16.36 24.83 25.85
N ALA A 292 -17.03 24.23 24.85
CA ALA A 292 -16.36 23.65 23.69
C ALA A 292 -15.52 24.68 22.92
N ALA A 293 -16.07 25.87 22.64
CA ALA A 293 -15.37 26.97 21.98
C ALA A 293 -14.15 27.44 22.79
N ARG A 294 -14.27 27.54 24.10
CA ARG A 294 -13.17 27.91 24.99
C ARG A 294 -12.02 26.89 24.93
N VAL A 295 -12.32 25.58 24.97
CA VAL A 295 -11.33 24.51 24.85
C VAL A 295 -10.64 24.55 23.48
N LEU A 296 -11.40 24.72 22.40
CA LEU A 296 -10.86 24.80 21.04
C LEU A 296 -9.94 26.02 20.87
N ARG A 297 -10.35 27.23 21.35
CA ARG A 297 -9.49 28.43 21.28
C ARG A 297 -8.16 28.24 22.00
N ARG A 298 -8.18 27.58 23.15
CA ARG A 298 -7.00 27.39 24.01
C ARG A 298 -6.10 26.25 23.57
N HIS A 299 -6.69 25.16 23.09
CA HIS A 299 -5.98 23.90 22.88
C HIS A 299 -6.14 23.33 21.46
N GLY A 300 -6.79 24.03 20.53
CA GLY A 300 -7.10 23.52 19.20
C GLY A 300 -5.87 23.10 18.39
N ASP A 301 -4.79 23.89 18.48
CA ASP A 301 -3.52 23.51 17.81
C ASP A 301 -2.96 22.19 18.35
N ARG A 302 -3.05 21.96 19.67
CA ARG A 302 -2.64 20.70 20.28
C ARG A 302 -3.53 19.52 19.88
N ILE A 303 -4.83 19.77 19.70
CA ILE A 303 -5.77 18.74 19.22
C ILE A 303 -5.40 18.33 17.78
N ILE A 304 -5.09 19.31 16.94
CA ILE A 304 -4.63 19.04 15.56
C ILE A 304 -3.27 18.31 15.58
N ALA A 305 -2.32 18.78 16.42
CA ALA A 305 -1.00 18.16 16.57
C ALA A 305 -1.06 16.71 17.07
N ALA A 306 -2.07 16.39 17.90
CA ALA A 306 -2.39 15.03 18.35
C ALA A 306 -3.13 14.18 17.29
N GLY A 307 -3.28 14.64 16.05
CA GLY A 307 -3.91 13.89 14.96
C GLY A 307 -5.44 13.98 14.87
N GLN A 308 -6.07 14.86 15.64
CA GLN A 308 -7.53 14.96 15.71
C GLN A 308 -8.09 16.14 14.87
N ALA A 309 -7.52 16.37 13.68
CA ALA A 309 -7.94 17.45 12.79
C ALA A 309 -9.41 17.32 12.37
N GLY A 310 -9.88 16.11 12.02
CA GLY A 310 -11.26 15.83 11.69
C GLY A 310 -12.23 16.17 12.81
N LEU A 311 -11.84 15.91 14.06
CA LEU A 311 -12.62 16.30 15.24
C LEU A 311 -12.77 17.83 15.35
N VAL A 312 -11.68 18.59 15.17
CA VAL A 312 -11.73 20.06 15.19
C VAL A 312 -12.67 20.59 14.11
N THR A 313 -12.57 20.07 12.88
CA THR A 313 -13.45 20.47 11.78
C THR A 313 -14.94 20.21 12.11
N ALA A 314 -15.25 19.02 12.63
CA ALA A 314 -16.60 18.64 13.01
C ALA A 314 -17.16 19.51 14.15
N LEU A 315 -16.34 19.74 15.21
CA LEU A 315 -16.75 20.53 16.36
C LEU A 315 -17.00 22.00 16.00
N VAL A 316 -16.09 22.63 15.21
CA VAL A 316 -16.27 24.03 14.78
C VAL A 316 -17.51 24.18 13.88
N ALA A 317 -17.81 23.17 13.03
CA ALA A 317 -18.99 23.22 12.16
C ALA A 317 -20.32 23.26 12.92
N VAL A 318 -20.40 22.63 14.09
CA VAL A 318 -21.63 22.54 14.92
C VAL A 318 -21.78 23.74 15.86
N LEU A 319 -20.68 24.48 16.14
CA LEU A 319 -20.79 25.68 17.02
C LEU A 319 -21.73 26.73 16.44
N PRO A 320 -22.56 27.39 17.27
CA PRO A 320 -23.37 28.54 16.84
C PRO A 320 -22.49 29.66 16.30
N GLU A 321 -23.03 30.48 15.40
CA GLU A 321 -22.30 31.58 14.75
C GLU A 321 -21.73 32.59 15.77
N ARG A 322 -22.47 32.89 16.84
CA ARG A 322 -22.02 33.76 17.95
C ARG A 322 -20.75 33.27 18.67
N GLU A 323 -20.43 31.99 18.56
CA GLU A 323 -19.21 31.40 19.19
C GLU A 323 -18.05 31.32 18.20
N ARG A 324 -18.28 31.61 16.91
CA ARG A 324 -17.27 31.55 15.86
C ARG A 324 -16.55 32.88 15.72
N ASP A 325 -15.27 32.90 15.87
CA ASP A 325 -14.37 34.03 15.69
C ASP A 325 -13.23 33.70 14.73
N ASP A 326 -12.41 34.68 14.38
CA ASP A 326 -11.28 34.51 13.45
C ASP A 326 -10.30 33.45 13.93
N ARG A 327 -10.12 33.25 15.24
CA ARG A 327 -9.26 32.22 15.81
C ARG A 327 -9.80 30.83 15.51
N LEU A 328 -11.08 30.60 15.64
CA LEU A 328 -11.71 29.32 15.31
C LEU A 328 -11.81 29.11 13.79
N ALA A 329 -11.98 30.17 13.01
CA ALA A 329 -11.92 30.10 11.55
C ALA A 329 -10.52 29.68 11.07
N LEU A 330 -9.46 30.27 11.65
CA LEU A 330 -8.07 29.90 11.38
C LEU A 330 -7.79 28.44 11.78
N LEU A 331 -8.26 28.04 12.97
CA LEU A 331 -8.12 26.67 13.44
C LEU A 331 -8.81 25.65 12.53
N ARG A 332 -10.01 26.00 12.01
CA ARG A 332 -10.74 25.19 11.04
C ARG A 332 -9.95 25.05 9.71
N ALA A 333 -9.37 26.15 9.22
CA ALA A 333 -8.54 26.14 8.02
C ALA A 333 -7.30 25.22 8.21
N ASP A 334 -6.63 25.32 9.37
CA ASP A 334 -5.51 24.43 9.73
C ASP A 334 -5.94 22.96 9.82
N ALA A 335 -7.12 22.68 10.36
CA ALA A 335 -7.68 21.34 10.48
C ALA A 335 -8.02 20.76 9.10
N LEU A 336 -8.66 21.52 8.21
CA LEU A 336 -8.95 21.09 6.83
C LEU A 336 -7.67 20.77 6.05
N ARG A 337 -6.67 21.66 6.13
CA ARG A 337 -5.36 21.42 5.51
C ARG A 337 -4.70 20.15 6.04
N THR A 338 -4.76 19.89 7.33
CA THR A 338 -4.15 18.72 7.97
C THR A 338 -4.90 17.44 7.60
N ALA A 339 -6.23 17.51 7.47
CA ALA A 339 -7.06 16.40 7.00
C ALA A 339 -6.90 16.11 5.49
N GLY A 340 -6.22 16.98 4.73
CA GLY A 340 -5.96 16.79 3.30
C GLY A 340 -6.98 17.47 2.37
N ASP A 341 -8.01 18.15 2.89
CA ASP A 341 -8.92 18.95 2.08
C ASP A 341 -8.28 20.30 1.74
N LEU A 342 -7.33 20.26 0.79
CA LEU A 342 -6.51 21.40 0.42
C LEU A 342 -7.31 22.49 -0.30
N GLU A 343 -8.41 22.13 -0.96
CA GLU A 343 -9.29 23.11 -1.63
C GLU A 343 -10.12 23.89 -0.61
N ALA A 344 -10.77 23.22 0.33
CA ALA A 344 -11.50 23.88 1.39
C ALA A 344 -10.58 24.71 2.31
N ALA A 345 -9.37 24.21 2.60
CA ALA A 345 -8.37 24.95 3.36
C ALA A 345 -7.92 26.23 2.64
N ALA A 346 -7.67 26.17 1.32
CA ALA A 346 -7.30 27.35 0.53
C ALA A 346 -8.38 28.42 0.61
N ARG A 347 -9.64 28.06 0.35
CA ARG A 347 -10.79 28.99 0.47
C ARG A 347 -10.90 29.60 1.86
N ALA A 348 -10.74 28.78 2.91
CA ALA A 348 -10.83 29.27 4.28
C ALA A 348 -9.68 30.26 4.63
N TYR A 349 -8.47 30.05 4.12
CA TYR A 349 -7.39 31.04 4.28
C TYR A 349 -7.61 32.30 3.44
N GLU A 350 -8.20 32.19 2.25
CA GLU A 350 -8.58 33.34 1.42
C GLU A 350 -9.64 34.22 2.12
N GLU A 351 -10.65 33.61 2.75
CA GLU A 351 -11.66 34.30 3.57
C GLU A 351 -11.01 35.06 4.75
N LEU A 352 -9.87 34.56 5.27
CA LEU A 352 -9.08 35.20 6.32
C LEU A 352 -8.05 36.24 5.78
N GLY A 353 -8.11 36.54 4.47
CA GLY A 353 -7.30 37.57 3.85
C GLY A 353 -5.96 37.10 3.25
N ALA A 354 -5.78 35.79 3.05
CA ALA A 354 -4.54 35.25 2.48
C ALA A 354 -4.25 35.68 1.03
N SER A 355 -5.18 36.30 0.33
CA SER A 355 -4.99 36.84 -1.02
C SER A 355 -4.30 38.22 -1.03
N GLY A 356 -4.17 38.88 0.14
CA GLY A 356 -3.57 40.22 0.25
C GLY A 356 -2.08 40.25 -0.12
N PRO A 357 -1.53 41.43 -0.48
CA PRO A 357 -0.12 41.57 -0.85
C PRO A 357 0.84 41.42 0.35
N ASP A 358 0.43 41.88 1.52
CA ASP A 358 1.17 41.79 2.79
C ASP A 358 0.40 40.93 3.78
N LEU A 359 1.04 39.92 4.32
CA LEU A 359 0.44 38.95 5.21
C LEU A 359 1.11 38.97 6.58
N ALA A 360 0.32 38.82 7.63
CA ALA A 360 0.90 38.44 8.92
C ALA A 360 1.67 37.12 8.79
N ALA A 361 2.83 36.99 9.46
CA ALA A 361 3.68 35.81 9.39
C ALA A 361 2.88 34.51 9.65
N GLY A 362 1.95 34.56 10.64
CA GLY A 362 1.09 33.44 11.01
C GLY A 362 0.16 32.96 9.90
N LEU A 363 -0.39 33.87 9.11
CA LEU A 363 -1.24 33.51 7.98
C LEU A 363 -0.40 33.06 6.77
N ALA A 364 0.73 33.75 6.50
CA ALA A 364 1.60 33.45 5.38
C ALA A 364 2.12 32.00 5.43
N TRP A 365 2.69 31.56 6.57
CA TRP A 365 3.22 30.21 6.68
C TRP A 365 2.12 29.14 6.62
N ARG A 366 0.93 29.43 7.09
CA ARG A 366 -0.21 28.50 7.03
C ARG A 366 -0.73 28.36 5.61
N ALA A 367 -1.03 29.46 4.94
CA ALA A 367 -1.56 29.49 3.57
C ALA A 367 -0.53 28.92 2.56
N GLY A 368 0.75 29.33 2.65
CA GLY A 368 1.80 28.81 1.76
C GLY A 368 2.05 27.32 1.87
N ARG A 369 1.75 26.71 3.02
CA ARG A 369 1.81 25.26 3.20
C ARG A 369 0.79 24.50 2.33
N VAL A 370 -0.31 25.12 1.91
CA VAL A 370 -1.25 24.48 0.97
C VAL A 370 -0.58 24.23 -0.37
N ALA A 371 0.10 25.27 -0.93
CA ALA A 371 0.86 25.12 -2.18
C ALA A 371 2.01 24.11 -2.01
N TYR A 372 2.74 24.17 -0.89
CA TYR A 372 3.79 23.21 -0.57
C TYR A 372 3.27 21.76 -0.54
N GLN A 373 2.10 21.52 0.09
CA GLN A 373 1.50 20.17 0.14
C GLN A 373 1.00 19.69 -1.23
N ARG A 374 0.60 20.62 -2.11
CA ARG A 374 0.27 20.31 -3.52
C ARG A 374 1.52 19.97 -4.35
N GLY A 375 2.72 20.23 -3.83
CA GLY A 375 4.00 20.05 -4.53
C GLY A 375 4.38 21.25 -5.42
N ASP A 376 3.74 22.40 -5.22
CA ASP A 376 4.02 23.66 -5.91
C ASP A 376 5.02 24.49 -5.09
N ALA A 377 6.32 24.29 -5.39
CA ALA A 377 7.41 24.99 -4.70
C ALA A 377 7.36 26.49 -4.93
N ARG A 378 7.10 26.91 -6.18
CA ARG A 378 7.10 28.33 -6.59
C ARG A 378 5.91 29.06 -5.94
N GLY A 379 4.71 28.49 -6.05
CA GLY A 379 3.52 29.07 -5.41
C GLY A 379 3.65 29.15 -3.89
N ALA A 380 4.32 28.19 -3.24
CA ALA A 380 4.59 28.25 -1.80
C ALA A 380 5.55 29.42 -1.46
N LEU A 381 6.65 29.58 -2.18
CA LEU A 381 7.62 30.67 -1.99
C LEU A 381 6.99 32.05 -2.23
N ASP A 382 6.13 32.18 -3.24
CA ASP A 382 5.40 33.42 -3.54
C ASP A 382 4.49 33.84 -2.37
N VAL A 383 3.81 32.89 -1.73
CA VAL A 383 2.99 33.17 -0.53
C VAL A 383 3.86 33.50 0.67
N PHE A 384 4.94 32.74 0.92
CA PHE A 384 5.83 32.99 2.06
C PHE A 384 6.54 34.34 1.96
N ALA A 385 6.90 34.80 0.75
CA ALA A 385 7.57 36.07 0.52
C ALA A 385 6.70 37.29 0.90
N ARG A 386 5.37 37.13 0.90
CA ARG A 386 4.41 38.17 1.36
C ARG A 386 4.28 38.25 2.88
N GLY A 387 4.85 37.29 3.60
CA GLY A 387 4.75 37.23 5.06
C GLY A 387 5.63 38.27 5.77
N ASP A 388 5.09 38.93 6.79
CA ASP A 388 5.88 39.78 7.67
C ASP A 388 6.99 38.98 8.37
N THR A 389 8.22 39.45 8.23
CA THR A 389 9.40 38.83 8.80
C THR A 389 9.97 39.60 9.99
N ALA A 390 9.26 40.60 10.50
CA ALA A 390 9.71 41.41 11.65
C ALA A 390 9.59 40.67 12.99
N GLY A 391 10.60 40.84 13.84
CA GLY A 391 10.64 40.25 15.19
C GLY A 391 10.97 38.77 15.24
N ASP A 392 11.17 38.28 16.46
CA ASP A 392 11.54 36.89 16.77
C ASP A 392 10.37 36.16 17.47
N THR A 393 9.30 35.97 16.74
CA THR A 393 8.07 35.31 17.20
C THR A 393 8.05 33.85 16.71
N ALA A 394 7.19 33.01 17.30
CA ALA A 394 6.94 31.67 16.85
C ALA A 394 6.51 31.64 15.36
N ASP A 395 5.62 32.55 14.93
CA ASP A 395 5.13 32.60 13.57
C ASP A 395 6.22 33.02 12.56
N THR A 396 7.11 33.97 12.91
CA THR A 396 8.24 34.35 12.03
C THR A 396 9.29 33.24 11.94
N ALA A 397 9.49 32.46 13.01
CA ALA A 397 10.33 31.26 13.00
C ALA A 397 9.73 30.15 12.11
N LEU A 398 8.43 29.88 12.23
CA LEU A 398 7.71 28.91 11.40
C LEU A 398 7.68 29.33 9.92
N LEU A 399 7.50 30.63 9.64
CA LEU A 399 7.57 31.15 8.27
C LEU A 399 8.95 30.86 7.65
N ALA A 400 10.01 31.14 8.37
CA ALA A 400 11.38 30.83 7.91
C ALA A 400 11.60 29.32 7.74
N ALA A 401 11.11 28.49 8.69
CA ALA A 401 11.25 27.05 8.63
C ALA A 401 10.52 26.44 7.41
N TRP A 402 9.30 26.89 7.13
CA TRP A 402 8.54 26.42 5.95
C TRP A 402 9.08 26.99 4.63
N SER A 403 9.64 28.20 4.63
CA SER A 403 10.35 28.74 3.47
C SER A 403 11.56 27.86 3.14
N ALA A 404 12.33 27.43 4.14
CA ALA A 404 13.45 26.50 3.93
C ALA A 404 13.01 25.19 3.28
N HIS A 405 11.88 24.61 3.72
CA HIS A 405 11.33 23.41 3.08
C HIS A 405 10.90 23.65 1.62
N ALA A 406 10.37 24.82 1.29
CA ALA A 406 9.99 25.16 -0.08
C ALA A 406 11.24 25.39 -0.98
N PHE A 407 12.33 25.97 -0.45
CA PHE A 407 13.59 26.07 -1.16
C PHE A 407 14.19 24.69 -1.46
N LEU A 408 14.14 23.75 -0.52
CA LEU A 408 14.55 22.35 -0.78
C LEU A 408 13.71 21.72 -1.89
N LEU A 409 12.39 21.92 -1.86
CA LEU A 409 11.52 21.40 -2.90
C LEU A 409 11.82 21.99 -4.29
N ALA A 410 12.33 23.25 -4.33
CA ALA A 410 12.77 23.91 -5.54
C ALA A 410 14.21 23.54 -5.98
N GLY A 411 14.98 22.81 -5.15
CA GLY A 411 16.36 22.41 -5.40
C GLY A 411 17.42 23.45 -5.00
N ASP A 412 17.04 24.47 -4.21
CA ASP A 412 17.96 25.50 -3.70
C ASP A 412 18.37 25.18 -2.26
N THR A 413 19.34 24.29 -2.09
CA THR A 413 19.76 23.78 -0.79
C THR A 413 20.55 24.80 0.01
N ASP A 414 21.37 25.62 -0.61
CA ASP A 414 22.15 26.65 0.10
C ASP A 414 21.27 27.68 0.77
N THR A 415 20.29 28.21 0.03
CA THR A 415 19.26 29.12 0.59
C THR A 415 18.42 28.43 1.66
N ALA A 416 18.09 27.16 1.48
CA ALA A 416 17.35 26.37 2.46
C ALA A 416 18.09 26.23 3.78
N VAL A 417 19.38 25.86 3.78
CA VAL A 417 20.24 25.76 4.98
C VAL A 417 20.33 27.10 5.70
N ALA A 418 20.62 28.19 4.96
CA ALA A 418 20.70 29.53 5.54
C ALA A 418 19.38 29.96 6.21
N THR A 419 18.24 29.69 5.53
CA THR A 419 16.90 30.04 6.00
C THR A 419 16.48 29.19 7.20
N ALA A 420 16.79 27.89 7.20
CA ALA A 420 16.53 26.99 8.34
C ALA A 420 17.30 27.41 9.59
N ARG A 421 18.58 27.77 9.47
CA ARG A 421 19.36 28.33 10.58
C ARG A 421 18.79 29.65 11.10
N LYS A 422 18.24 30.51 10.21
CA LYS A 422 17.50 31.72 10.62
C LYS A 422 16.25 31.36 11.40
N ALA A 423 15.52 30.30 11.03
CA ALA A 423 14.36 29.82 11.77
C ALA A 423 14.72 29.42 13.22
N VAL A 424 15.83 28.70 13.43
CA VAL A 424 16.30 28.35 14.79
C VAL A 424 16.62 29.58 15.63
N ARG A 425 17.36 30.56 15.07
CA ARG A 425 17.69 31.81 15.77
C ARG A 425 16.45 32.58 16.23
N ARG A 426 15.35 32.54 15.44
CA ARG A 426 14.07 33.19 15.78
C ARG A 426 13.23 32.36 16.75
N ALA A 427 13.31 31.03 16.67
CA ALA A 427 12.52 30.14 17.51
C ALA A 427 13.02 30.13 18.97
N LEU A 428 14.34 30.22 19.20
CA LEU A 428 14.93 30.19 20.53
C LEU A 428 14.37 31.27 21.47
N PRO A 429 14.32 32.57 21.10
CA PRO A 429 13.77 33.60 21.99
C PRO A 429 12.24 33.57 22.07
N SER A 430 11.55 32.96 21.13
CA SER A 430 10.07 32.88 21.14
C SER A 430 9.50 32.04 22.29
N GLY A 431 10.29 31.12 22.85
CA GLY A 431 9.86 30.19 23.90
C GLY A 431 8.84 29.15 23.48
N ASP A 432 8.56 29.04 22.17
CA ASP A 432 7.60 28.06 21.61
C ASP A 432 8.31 26.77 21.22
N ASP A 433 8.00 25.70 21.95
CA ASP A 433 8.56 24.36 21.72
C ASP A 433 8.26 23.82 20.32
N GLY A 434 7.05 24.06 19.78
CA GLY A 434 6.63 23.58 18.45
C GLY A 434 7.40 24.28 17.33
N ALA A 435 7.57 25.61 17.43
CA ALA A 435 8.35 26.39 16.49
C ALA A 435 9.83 25.99 16.53
N LEU A 436 10.38 25.78 17.73
CA LEU A 436 11.78 25.38 17.93
C LEU A 436 12.04 23.99 17.34
N ALA A 437 11.19 23.01 17.63
CA ALA A 437 11.33 21.66 17.08
C ALA A 437 11.14 21.62 15.57
N THR A 438 10.21 22.43 15.01
CA THR A 438 10.03 22.56 13.56
C THR A 438 11.27 23.22 12.90
N ALA A 439 11.88 24.21 13.56
CA ALA A 439 13.11 24.84 13.09
C ALA A 439 14.29 23.87 13.10
N TYR A 440 14.48 23.09 14.17
CA TYR A 440 15.50 22.03 14.20
C TYR A 440 15.28 20.98 13.10
N LEU A 441 14.03 20.55 12.89
CA LEU A 441 13.69 19.63 11.81
C LEU A 441 14.04 20.21 10.44
N SER A 442 13.82 21.51 10.23
CA SER A 442 14.16 22.18 8.96
C SER A 442 15.68 22.21 8.73
N VAL A 443 16.48 22.45 9.78
CA VAL A 443 17.95 22.37 9.68
C VAL A 443 18.38 20.93 9.41
N ALA A 444 17.85 19.95 10.14
CA ALA A 444 18.18 18.54 9.96
C ALA A 444 17.92 18.08 8.52
N LEU A 445 16.76 18.42 7.96
CA LEU A 445 16.42 18.08 6.58
C LEU A 445 17.34 18.77 5.57
N SER A 446 17.61 20.06 5.75
CA SER A 446 18.47 20.82 4.84
C SER A 446 19.90 20.27 4.83
N LEU A 447 20.43 19.89 6.01
CA LEU A 447 21.75 19.28 6.13
C LEU A 447 21.79 17.86 5.55
N ALA A 448 20.72 17.09 5.71
CA ALA A 448 20.62 15.75 5.09
C ALA A 448 20.72 15.83 3.57
N VAL A 449 20.02 16.80 2.96
CA VAL A 449 20.04 17.00 1.50
C VAL A 449 21.42 17.54 1.04
N SER A 450 22.10 18.37 1.84
CA SER A 450 23.45 18.86 1.53
C SER A 450 24.56 17.84 1.76
N GLY A 451 24.22 16.62 2.27
CA GLY A 451 25.19 15.55 2.53
C GLY A 451 25.84 15.59 3.92
N ASP A 452 25.49 16.55 4.79
CA ASP A 452 25.95 16.60 6.18
C ASP A 452 25.06 15.69 7.07
N ALA A 453 25.33 14.40 7.02
CA ALA A 453 24.58 13.41 7.79
C ALA A 453 24.78 13.54 9.31
N ALA A 454 25.95 13.99 9.77
CA ALA A 454 26.24 14.15 11.18
C ALA A 454 25.50 15.35 11.77
N GLY A 455 25.56 16.50 11.12
CA GLY A 455 24.80 17.69 11.52
C GLY A 455 23.29 17.48 11.43
N SER A 456 22.83 16.70 10.47
CA SER A 456 21.40 16.29 10.35
C SER A 456 20.95 15.47 11.58
N GLU A 457 21.69 14.43 11.96
CA GLU A 457 21.33 13.57 13.11
C GLU A 457 21.37 14.34 14.44
N GLU A 458 22.32 15.25 14.62
CA GLU A 458 22.37 16.15 15.78
C GLU A 458 21.07 16.94 15.93
N HIS A 459 20.57 17.52 14.85
CA HIS A 459 19.35 18.33 14.88
C HIS A 459 18.08 17.48 15.01
N PHE A 460 18.03 16.24 14.49
CA PHE A 460 16.97 15.29 14.82
C PHE A 460 16.97 14.93 16.31
N ALA A 461 18.15 14.73 16.91
CA ALA A 461 18.28 14.44 18.33
C ALA A 461 17.78 15.60 19.22
N LEU A 462 17.87 16.85 18.75
CA LEU A 462 17.32 18.03 19.43
C LEU A 462 15.78 18.14 19.27
N ALA A 463 15.25 17.82 18.08
CA ALA A 463 13.82 17.93 17.80
C ALA A 463 12.97 16.82 18.46
N LEU A 464 13.47 15.58 18.51
CA LEU A 464 12.72 14.40 18.93
C LEU A 464 12.23 14.45 20.39
N PRO A 465 13.07 14.84 21.39
CA PRO A 465 12.60 14.95 22.77
C PRO A 465 11.51 16.00 22.96
N ILE A 466 11.55 17.08 22.19
CA ILE A 466 10.52 18.13 22.21
C ILE A 466 9.20 17.56 21.68
N ALA A 467 9.24 16.87 20.53
CA ALA A 467 8.06 16.28 19.93
C ALA A 467 7.40 15.23 20.85
N HIS A 468 8.19 14.40 21.54
CA HIS A 468 7.66 13.45 22.54
C HIS A 468 7.05 14.16 23.74
N ARG A 469 7.72 15.18 24.30
CA ARG A 469 7.23 15.94 25.47
C ARG A 469 5.94 16.67 25.17
N THR A 470 5.80 17.22 23.97
CA THR A 470 4.59 17.94 23.53
C THR A 470 3.46 17.02 23.06
N GLY A 471 3.76 15.75 22.81
CA GLY A 471 2.82 14.79 22.20
C GLY A 471 2.43 15.18 20.77
N ASP A 472 3.32 15.86 20.04
CA ASP A 472 3.07 16.29 18.66
C ASP A 472 3.32 15.15 17.68
N VAL A 473 2.24 14.39 17.41
CA VAL A 473 2.26 13.23 16.49
C VAL A 473 2.62 13.64 15.07
N MET A 474 2.18 14.83 14.64
CA MET A 474 2.51 15.37 13.33
C MET A 474 4.01 15.63 13.18
N LEU A 475 4.63 16.17 14.20
CA LEU A 475 6.07 16.43 14.22
C LEU A 475 6.87 15.12 14.30
N LEU A 476 6.44 14.16 15.12
CA LEU A 476 7.04 12.83 15.20
C LEU A 476 7.00 12.13 13.84
N THR A 477 5.86 12.17 13.14
CA THR A 477 5.74 11.61 11.79
C THR A 477 6.74 12.25 10.84
N ARG A 478 6.88 13.57 10.86
CA ARG A 478 7.82 14.31 10.00
C ARG A 478 9.28 14.01 10.31
N ILE A 479 9.64 13.88 11.58
CA ILE A 479 11.01 13.50 11.99
C ILE A 479 11.33 12.11 11.44
N HIS A 480 10.46 11.12 11.66
CA HIS A 480 10.69 9.76 11.17
C HIS A 480 10.66 9.66 9.65
N THR A 481 9.81 10.44 8.95
CA THR A 481 9.84 10.57 7.48
C THR A 481 11.25 10.97 7.00
N ASN A 482 11.81 11.99 7.60
CA ASN A 482 13.12 12.53 7.17
C ASN A 482 14.28 11.61 7.57
N ARG A 483 14.22 10.97 8.74
CA ARG A 483 15.19 9.93 9.10
C ARG A 483 15.14 8.73 8.15
N THR A 484 13.95 8.33 7.69
CA THR A 484 13.81 7.30 6.66
C THR A 484 14.53 7.71 5.38
N TYR A 485 14.31 8.94 4.91
CA TYR A 485 15.01 9.48 3.75
C TYR A 485 16.55 9.46 3.93
N GLN A 486 17.05 9.88 5.08
CA GLN A 486 18.49 9.83 5.39
C GLN A 486 19.05 8.41 5.36
N HIS A 487 18.32 7.45 5.92
CA HIS A 487 18.71 6.05 5.87
C HIS A 487 18.72 5.50 4.44
N LEU A 488 17.76 5.89 3.59
CA LEU A 488 17.71 5.52 2.17
C LEU A 488 18.95 6.06 1.43
N GLN A 489 19.30 7.34 1.61
CA GLN A 489 20.49 7.95 1.01
C GLN A 489 21.79 7.25 1.44
N ALA A 490 21.89 6.91 2.73
CA ALA A 490 23.03 6.19 3.27
C ALA A 490 23.04 4.70 2.93
N ALA A 491 22.12 4.21 2.10
CA ALA A 491 21.89 2.81 1.76
C ALA A 491 21.75 1.89 3.00
N ARG A 492 21.16 2.38 4.09
CA ARG A 492 20.84 1.62 5.31
C ARG A 492 19.39 1.15 5.26
N TYR A 493 19.07 0.32 4.27
CA TYR A 493 17.69 -0.07 3.96
C TYR A 493 16.92 -0.79 5.07
N PRO A 494 17.52 -1.71 5.87
CA PRO A 494 16.82 -2.27 7.04
C PRO A 494 16.40 -1.21 8.05
N ALA A 495 17.29 -0.23 8.34
CA ALA A 495 16.98 0.87 9.25
C ALA A 495 15.97 1.86 8.64
N ALA A 496 16.02 2.07 7.32
CA ALA A 496 15.02 2.83 6.59
C ALA A 496 13.63 2.20 6.74
N LEU A 497 13.52 0.87 6.55
CA LEU A 497 12.27 0.14 6.69
C LEU A 497 11.70 0.20 8.12
N GLU A 498 12.55 0.10 9.15
CA GLU A 498 12.13 0.27 10.54
C GLU A 498 11.61 1.68 10.82
N SER A 499 12.35 2.71 10.37
CA SER A 499 11.93 4.12 10.50
C SER A 499 10.64 4.41 9.73
N ALA A 500 10.46 3.82 8.53
CA ALA A 500 9.25 3.96 7.73
C ALA A 500 8.03 3.34 8.42
N ARG A 501 8.17 2.20 9.09
CA ARG A 501 7.10 1.59 9.88
C ARG A 501 6.68 2.46 11.05
N LEU A 502 7.63 3.04 11.79
CA LEU A 502 7.34 4.02 12.85
C LEU A 502 6.64 5.24 12.27
N CYS A 503 7.14 5.77 11.14
CA CYS A 503 6.50 6.87 10.41
C CYS A 503 5.04 6.54 10.03
N ALA A 504 4.77 5.34 9.50
CA ALA A 504 3.43 4.91 9.14
C ALA A 504 2.49 4.84 10.35
N ALA A 505 2.98 4.31 11.49
CA ALA A 505 2.21 4.26 12.73
C ALA A 505 1.86 5.66 13.26
N TYR A 506 2.82 6.59 13.28
CA TYR A 506 2.56 7.99 13.66
C TYR A 506 1.66 8.69 12.64
N ALA A 507 1.84 8.47 11.33
CA ALA A 507 1.01 9.06 10.29
C ALA A 507 -0.46 8.61 10.38
N GLN A 508 -0.68 7.35 10.71
CA GLN A 508 -2.02 6.81 10.96
C GLN A 508 -2.64 7.46 12.21
N ALA A 509 -1.89 7.55 13.31
CA ALA A 509 -2.34 8.23 14.53
C ALA A 509 -2.59 9.73 14.29
N ALA A 510 -1.80 10.36 13.42
CA ALA A 510 -1.98 11.76 13.03
C ALA A 510 -3.20 12.01 12.15
N GLY A 511 -3.83 10.98 11.59
CA GLY A 511 -4.97 11.12 10.68
C GLY A 511 -4.68 12.01 9.46
N SER A 512 -3.40 12.10 9.03
CA SER A 512 -2.96 12.97 7.94
C SER A 512 -2.71 12.18 6.66
N PRO A 513 -3.58 12.26 5.63
CA PRO A 513 -3.40 11.54 4.38
C PRO A 513 -2.08 11.88 3.67
N SER A 514 -1.64 13.13 3.77
CA SER A 514 -0.38 13.58 3.18
C SER A 514 0.84 12.88 3.80
N LEU A 515 0.87 12.74 5.12
CA LEU A 515 1.96 12.06 5.81
C LEU A 515 1.90 10.54 5.60
N GLN A 516 0.70 9.96 5.54
CA GLN A 516 0.52 8.56 5.19
C GLN A 516 1.06 8.25 3.78
N ALA A 517 0.77 9.12 2.80
CA ALA A 517 1.28 8.97 1.45
C ALA A 517 2.82 8.99 1.41
N ILE A 518 3.46 9.92 2.14
CA ILE A 518 4.93 10.00 2.22
C ILE A 518 5.51 8.75 2.91
N ALA A 519 4.95 8.35 4.05
CA ALA A 519 5.40 7.17 4.78
C ALA A 519 5.32 5.90 3.93
N THR A 520 4.21 5.74 3.19
CA THR A 520 3.97 4.60 2.30
C THR A 520 4.94 4.61 1.10
N SER A 521 5.28 5.79 0.56
CA SER A 521 6.28 5.92 -0.52
C SER A 521 7.67 5.53 -0.04
N ASN A 522 8.09 6.03 1.11
CA ASN A 522 9.41 5.72 1.67
C ASN A 522 9.55 4.24 2.10
N ASP A 523 8.45 3.63 2.56
CA ASP A 523 8.39 2.18 2.82
C ASP A 523 8.60 1.39 1.53
N ALA A 524 7.98 1.85 0.43
CA ALA A 524 8.17 1.25 -0.89
C ALA A 524 9.60 1.37 -1.40
N ASP A 525 10.27 2.52 -1.21
CA ASP A 525 11.66 2.73 -1.60
C ASP A 525 12.59 1.73 -0.87
N ALA A 526 12.42 1.59 0.44
CA ALA A 526 13.21 0.63 1.24
C ALA A 526 12.96 -0.84 0.82
N LEU A 527 11.70 -1.21 0.59
CA LEU A 527 11.30 -2.55 0.13
C LEU A 527 11.88 -2.87 -1.25
N ALA A 528 11.86 -1.90 -2.17
CA ALA A 528 12.41 -2.06 -3.52
C ALA A 528 13.91 -2.37 -3.48
N MET A 529 14.67 -1.65 -2.65
CA MET A 529 16.11 -1.87 -2.52
C MET A 529 16.48 -3.15 -1.77
N LEU A 530 15.57 -3.66 -0.93
CA LEU A 530 15.70 -4.98 -0.27
C LEU A 530 15.23 -6.16 -1.15
N GLY A 531 14.87 -5.92 -2.42
CA GLY A 531 14.41 -6.95 -3.35
C GLY A 531 12.96 -7.41 -3.15
N ARG A 532 12.21 -6.79 -2.24
CA ARG A 532 10.79 -7.12 -1.96
C ARG A 532 9.86 -6.40 -2.94
N TYR A 533 10.05 -6.66 -4.23
CA TYR A 533 9.48 -5.88 -5.32
C TYR A 533 7.95 -5.85 -5.36
N ASP A 534 7.28 -6.97 -5.13
CA ASP A 534 5.81 -7.03 -5.20
C ASP A 534 5.16 -6.20 -4.08
N GLU A 535 5.78 -6.22 -2.89
CA GLU A 535 5.35 -5.37 -1.79
C GLU A 535 5.62 -3.89 -2.10
N ALA A 536 6.79 -3.58 -2.65
CA ALA A 536 7.14 -2.22 -3.06
C ALA A 536 6.14 -1.66 -4.09
N VAL A 537 5.78 -2.45 -5.12
CA VAL A 537 4.77 -2.05 -6.13
C VAL A 537 3.43 -1.76 -5.49
N ARG A 538 2.96 -2.63 -4.56
CA ARG A 538 1.71 -2.38 -3.84
C ARG A 538 1.76 -1.08 -3.03
N ARG A 539 2.89 -0.84 -2.32
CA ARG A 539 3.08 0.38 -1.52
C ARG A 539 3.17 1.64 -2.39
N TYR A 540 3.89 1.63 -3.50
CA TYR A 540 3.92 2.78 -4.43
C TYR A 540 2.53 3.11 -4.97
N ARG A 541 1.76 2.10 -5.40
CA ARG A 541 0.39 2.31 -5.89
C ARG A 541 -0.52 2.88 -4.81
N ALA A 542 -0.42 2.39 -3.58
CA ALA A 542 -1.14 2.94 -2.45
C ALA A 542 -0.74 4.40 -2.18
N ALA A 543 0.56 4.74 -2.17
CA ALA A 543 1.04 6.11 -2.01
C ALA A 543 0.53 7.05 -3.10
N ILE A 544 0.56 6.61 -4.37
CA ILE A 544 0.01 7.37 -5.51
C ILE A 544 -1.48 7.63 -5.30
N GLY A 545 -2.27 6.61 -4.94
CA GLY A 545 -3.69 6.74 -4.65
C GLY A 545 -3.97 7.70 -3.49
N HIS A 546 -3.16 7.64 -2.42
CA HIS A 546 -3.27 8.61 -1.32
C HIS A 546 -3.05 10.05 -1.80
N TYR A 547 -1.97 10.33 -2.54
CA TYR A 547 -1.70 11.68 -3.05
C TYR A 547 -2.80 12.21 -3.99
N GLN A 548 -3.35 11.35 -4.83
CA GLN A 548 -4.37 11.74 -5.80
C GLN A 548 -5.68 12.13 -5.14
N ARG A 549 -6.09 11.43 -4.07
CA ARG A 549 -7.33 11.74 -3.34
C ARG A 549 -7.38 13.18 -2.79
N PHE A 550 -6.25 13.75 -2.39
CA PHE A 550 -6.20 15.14 -1.94
C PHE A 550 -5.56 16.10 -2.95
N GLY A 551 -5.50 15.71 -4.23
CA GLY A 551 -5.08 16.57 -5.34
C GLY A 551 -3.60 16.99 -5.29
N SER A 552 -2.73 16.22 -4.63
CA SER A 552 -1.32 16.57 -4.53
C SER A 552 -0.51 16.04 -5.71
N ARG A 553 0.24 16.92 -6.36
CA ARG A 553 1.19 16.55 -7.43
C ARG A 553 2.47 15.87 -6.90
N ARG A 554 2.62 15.74 -5.59
CA ARG A 554 3.76 15.02 -4.96
C ARG A 554 3.78 13.53 -5.26
N PHE A 555 2.70 12.97 -5.81
CA PHE A 555 2.69 11.60 -6.30
C PHE A 555 3.77 11.32 -7.36
N ALA A 556 4.30 12.35 -8.02
CA ALA A 556 5.39 12.23 -9.00
C ALA A 556 6.63 11.54 -8.40
N GLY A 557 6.93 11.75 -7.10
CA GLY A 557 8.02 11.05 -6.40
C GLY A 557 7.79 9.54 -6.30
N ALA A 558 6.58 9.13 -5.93
CA ALA A 558 6.21 7.72 -5.87
C ALA A 558 6.17 7.07 -7.27
N VAL A 559 5.77 7.83 -8.30
CA VAL A 559 5.84 7.38 -9.70
C VAL A 559 7.29 7.21 -10.15
N LEU A 560 8.19 8.13 -9.76
CA LEU A 560 9.63 8.02 -10.03
C LEU A 560 10.22 6.75 -9.38
N GLY A 561 9.92 6.48 -8.10
CA GLY A 561 10.36 5.25 -7.42
C GLY A 561 9.84 3.98 -8.11
N LEU A 562 8.58 3.99 -8.55
CA LEU A 562 8.00 2.88 -9.31
C LEU A 562 8.67 2.71 -10.69
N ALA A 563 9.00 3.82 -11.37
CA ALA A 563 9.71 3.80 -12.65
C ALA A 563 11.12 3.20 -12.49
N GLU A 564 11.84 3.60 -11.44
CA GLU A 564 13.17 3.06 -11.12
C GLU A 564 13.12 1.56 -10.80
N LEU A 565 12.12 1.12 -10.02
CA LEU A 565 11.88 -0.32 -9.76
C LEU A 565 11.63 -1.07 -11.08
N PHE A 566 10.80 -0.56 -11.96
CA PHE A 566 10.53 -1.20 -13.26
C PHE A 566 11.79 -1.24 -14.13
N ARG A 567 12.60 -0.18 -14.15
CA ARG A 567 13.87 -0.13 -14.86
C ARG A 567 14.85 -1.20 -14.33
N ARG A 568 15.00 -1.30 -13.01
CA ARG A 568 15.86 -2.32 -12.37
C ARG A 568 15.38 -3.74 -12.63
N ARG A 569 14.08 -3.95 -12.82
CA ARG A 569 13.50 -5.26 -13.21
C ARG A 569 13.52 -5.52 -14.72
N GLY A 570 14.03 -4.61 -15.54
CA GLY A 570 14.03 -4.75 -16.98
C GLY A 570 12.66 -4.58 -17.67
N TRP A 571 11.65 -4.10 -16.96
CA TRP A 571 10.31 -3.82 -17.51
C TRP A 571 10.30 -2.46 -18.22
N ARG A 572 10.94 -2.42 -19.39
CA ARG A 572 11.29 -1.18 -20.10
C ARG A 572 10.08 -0.30 -20.45
N GLU A 573 9.02 -0.88 -20.96
CA GLU A 573 7.83 -0.12 -21.36
C GLU A 573 7.12 0.51 -20.16
N GLN A 574 6.98 -0.24 -19.06
CA GLN A 574 6.41 0.29 -17.82
C GLN A 574 7.30 1.36 -17.21
N ALA A 575 8.62 1.15 -17.23
CA ALA A 575 9.58 2.14 -16.74
C ALA A 575 9.50 3.43 -17.57
N ARG A 576 9.51 3.32 -18.90
CA ARG A 576 9.37 4.46 -19.81
C ARG A 576 8.11 5.27 -19.54
N ALA A 577 6.96 4.60 -19.48
CA ALA A 577 5.68 5.24 -19.24
C ALA A 577 5.63 5.95 -17.87
N ALA A 578 6.19 5.32 -16.83
CA ALA A 578 6.24 5.91 -15.50
C ALA A 578 7.20 7.11 -15.44
N TYR A 579 8.38 7.03 -16.09
CA TYR A 579 9.27 8.19 -16.19
C TYR A 579 8.67 9.36 -16.97
N GLU A 580 8.01 9.10 -18.11
CA GLU A 580 7.29 10.12 -18.89
C GLU A 580 6.23 10.82 -18.02
N GLN A 581 5.48 10.07 -17.22
CA GLN A 581 4.51 10.63 -16.28
C GLN A 581 5.18 11.48 -15.20
N ALA A 582 6.28 11.00 -14.61
CA ALA A 582 7.03 11.75 -13.59
C ALA A 582 7.57 13.06 -14.16
N VAL A 583 8.14 13.03 -15.36
CA VAL A 583 8.64 14.24 -16.09
C VAL A 583 7.50 15.22 -16.34
N GLN A 584 6.37 14.76 -16.84
CA GLN A 584 5.22 15.63 -17.13
C GLN A 584 4.74 16.39 -15.88
N VAL A 585 4.58 15.67 -14.76
CA VAL A 585 4.08 16.27 -13.51
C VAL A 585 5.12 17.20 -12.89
N ALA A 586 6.40 16.76 -12.82
CA ALA A 586 7.48 17.51 -12.20
C ALA A 586 7.82 18.80 -12.97
N SER A 587 7.74 18.77 -14.31
CA SER A 587 7.93 19.97 -15.14
C SER A 587 6.89 21.06 -14.84
N GLY A 588 5.66 20.68 -14.53
CA GLY A 588 4.58 21.63 -14.20
C GLY A 588 4.66 22.21 -12.77
N THR A 589 5.48 21.60 -11.88
CA THR A 589 5.59 22.01 -10.46
C THR A 589 6.96 22.62 -10.11
N GLY A 590 7.93 22.53 -11.01
CA GLY A 590 9.30 22.97 -10.75
C GLY A 590 10.06 22.09 -9.73
N ASN A 591 9.62 20.84 -9.51
CA ASN A 591 10.25 19.92 -8.57
C ASN A 591 11.50 19.27 -9.20
N ALA A 592 12.65 19.88 -9.03
CA ALA A 592 13.92 19.45 -9.60
C ALA A 592 14.37 18.08 -9.08
N HIS A 593 14.10 17.75 -7.81
CA HIS A 593 14.44 16.45 -7.21
C HIS A 593 13.70 15.26 -7.82
N VAL A 594 12.60 15.50 -8.52
CA VAL A 594 11.89 14.45 -9.29
C VAL A 594 12.23 14.56 -10.78
N LEU A 595 12.29 15.80 -11.30
CA LEU A 595 12.45 16.04 -12.73
C LEU A 595 13.80 15.54 -13.26
N VAL A 596 14.90 15.84 -12.56
CA VAL A 596 16.26 15.47 -13.00
C VAL A 596 16.46 13.95 -13.00
N PRO A 597 16.18 13.19 -11.94
CA PRO A 597 16.27 11.73 -11.97
C PRO A 597 15.30 11.09 -12.97
N ALA A 598 14.11 11.66 -13.16
CA ALA A 598 13.14 11.13 -14.13
C ALA A 598 13.63 11.29 -15.57
N LEU A 599 14.21 12.42 -15.94
CA LEU A 599 14.84 12.64 -17.25
C LEU A 599 16.03 11.70 -17.45
N ALA A 600 16.88 11.56 -16.44
CA ALA A 600 18.04 10.66 -16.47
C ALA A 600 17.60 9.18 -16.64
N GLY A 601 16.60 8.72 -15.86
CA GLY A 601 16.05 7.39 -15.98
C GLY A 601 15.38 7.12 -17.33
N LEU A 602 14.65 8.10 -17.86
CA LEU A 602 14.05 8.03 -19.21
C LEU A 602 15.13 7.91 -20.30
N ALA A 603 16.23 8.68 -20.18
CA ALA A 603 17.38 8.56 -21.07
C ALA A 603 17.97 7.16 -21.07
N LEU A 604 18.16 6.54 -19.88
CA LEU A 604 18.68 5.18 -19.74
C LEU A 604 17.75 4.13 -20.36
N VAL A 605 16.44 4.28 -20.19
CA VAL A 605 15.45 3.34 -20.77
C VAL A 605 15.44 3.44 -22.30
N LEU A 606 15.57 4.64 -22.86
CA LEU A 606 15.56 4.87 -24.32
C LEU A 606 16.89 4.50 -25.00
N LEU A 607 17.98 4.37 -24.26
CA LEU A 607 19.33 4.18 -24.79
C LEU A 607 19.47 3.01 -25.77
N GLY A 608 18.67 1.95 -25.61
CA GLY A 608 18.69 0.78 -26.49
C GLY A 608 17.93 0.96 -27.80
N ASP A 609 17.00 1.89 -27.87
CA ASP A 609 16.06 2.04 -29.00
C ASP A 609 16.31 3.32 -29.80
N ASP A 610 16.55 4.45 -29.10
CA ASP A 610 16.77 5.77 -29.71
C ASP A 610 17.82 6.58 -28.94
N VAL A 611 19.08 6.38 -29.28
CA VAL A 611 20.24 7.05 -28.67
C VAL A 611 20.15 8.57 -28.79
N LYS A 612 19.57 9.11 -29.87
CA LYS A 612 19.44 10.54 -30.07
C LYS A 612 18.43 11.16 -29.10
N THR A 613 17.28 10.57 -28.95
CA THR A 613 16.28 11.03 -27.97
C THR A 613 16.77 10.82 -26.55
N ALA A 614 17.44 9.71 -26.27
CA ALA A 614 18.08 9.45 -24.98
C ALA A 614 19.10 10.56 -24.61
N ALA A 615 19.99 10.96 -25.55
CA ALA A 615 20.93 12.05 -25.35
C ALA A 615 20.24 13.38 -25.05
N GLY A 616 19.17 13.70 -25.78
CA GLY A 616 18.39 14.93 -25.52
C GLY A 616 17.77 14.96 -24.11
N HIS A 617 17.31 13.84 -23.57
CA HIS A 617 16.82 13.76 -22.19
C HIS A 617 17.92 13.87 -21.14
N ALA A 618 19.09 13.26 -21.38
CA ALA A 618 20.24 13.36 -20.48
C ALA A 618 20.79 14.81 -20.43
N ASP A 619 20.88 15.48 -21.57
CA ASP A 619 21.28 16.89 -21.64
C ASP A 619 20.25 17.77 -20.91
N ALA A 620 18.96 17.53 -21.12
CA ALA A 620 17.91 18.23 -20.40
C ALA A 620 17.94 17.98 -18.88
N ALA A 621 18.41 16.82 -18.43
CA ALA A 621 18.65 16.54 -17.02
C ALA A 621 19.80 17.37 -16.46
N VAL A 622 20.93 17.45 -17.19
CA VAL A 622 22.10 18.26 -16.78
C VAL A 622 21.76 19.74 -16.71
N ASP A 623 21.05 20.27 -17.72
CA ASP A 623 20.66 21.69 -17.78
C ASP A 623 19.78 22.12 -16.60
N ARG A 624 19.08 21.17 -15.97
CA ARG A 624 18.18 21.42 -14.84
C ARG A 624 18.76 20.98 -13.49
N ALA A 625 19.92 20.32 -13.52
CA ALA A 625 20.57 19.82 -12.32
C ALA A 625 21.29 20.93 -11.58
N GLY A 626 20.98 21.12 -10.30
CA GLY A 626 21.87 21.80 -9.38
C GLY A 626 23.03 20.88 -8.94
N PRO A 627 24.02 21.39 -8.23
CA PRO A 627 25.20 20.60 -7.81
C PRO A 627 24.82 19.33 -7.04
N GLU A 628 23.72 19.39 -6.26
CA GLU A 628 23.30 18.32 -5.37
C GLU A 628 22.44 17.22 -6.04
N ILE A 629 21.91 17.47 -7.22
CA ILE A 629 21.08 16.52 -7.96
C ILE A 629 21.68 16.14 -9.32
N SER A 630 22.96 16.46 -9.52
CA SER A 630 23.67 16.20 -10.79
C SER A 630 24.06 14.73 -10.98
N GLY A 631 24.18 13.93 -9.92
CA GLY A 631 24.63 12.54 -9.98
C GLY A 631 23.90 11.70 -11.04
N PRO A 632 22.56 11.55 -10.97
CA PRO A 632 21.80 10.79 -11.97
C PRO A 632 21.98 11.28 -13.41
N ALA A 633 22.05 12.61 -13.61
CA ALA A 633 22.23 13.20 -14.93
C ALA A 633 23.62 12.89 -15.53
N LEU A 634 24.69 13.00 -14.73
CA LEU A 634 26.05 12.64 -15.12
C LEU A 634 26.18 11.16 -15.49
N LEU A 635 25.54 10.27 -14.71
CA LEU A 635 25.53 8.83 -14.99
C LEU A 635 24.79 8.52 -16.30
N ALA A 636 23.65 9.17 -16.56
CA ALA A 636 22.93 9.02 -17.81
C ALA A 636 23.79 9.46 -19.01
N GLN A 637 24.43 10.62 -18.95
CA GLN A 637 25.36 11.06 -20.00
C GLN A 637 26.54 10.09 -20.16
N GLY A 638 27.06 9.55 -19.07
CA GLY A 638 28.17 8.58 -19.11
C GLY A 638 27.78 7.28 -19.82
N TRP A 639 26.61 6.71 -19.57
CA TRP A 639 26.09 5.55 -20.27
C TRP A 639 25.84 5.83 -21.76
N ILE A 640 25.38 7.04 -22.10
CA ILE A 640 25.20 7.45 -23.50
C ILE A 640 26.57 7.58 -24.19
N ALA A 641 27.55 8.25 -23.57
CA ALA A 641 28.92 8.36 -24.11
C ALA A 641 29.52 6.96 -24.35
N LEU A 642 29.32 6.02 -23.41
CA LEU A 642 29.79 4.65 -23.60
C LEU A 642 29.12 3.96 -24.78
N SER A 643 27.82 4.16 -24.99
CA SER A 643 27.09 3.57 -26.13
C SER A 643 27.54 4.16 -27.48
N GLN A 644 28.10 5.37 -27.47
CA GLN A 644 28.68 6.06 -28.65
C GLN A 644 30.16 5.72 -28.87
N GLY A 645 30.75 4.87 -28.04
CA GLY A 645 32.16 4.48 -28.11
C GLY A 645 33.12 5.47 -27.44
N GLU A 646 32.62 6.47 -26.71
CA GLU A 646 33.40 7.51 -26.03
C GLU A 646 33.82 7.07 -24.61
N ALA A 647 34.55 5.94 -24.50
CA ALA A 647 34.86 5.31 -23.21
C ALA A 647 35.60 6.25 -22.24
N ARG A 648 36.51 7.09 -22.70
CA ARG A 648 37.22 8.09 -21.86
C ARG A 648 36.24 9.09 -21.24
N ARG A 649 35.31 9.63 -22.03
CA ARG A 649 34.30 10.56 -21.53
C ARG A 649 33.38 9.89 -20.53
N ALA A 650 32.99 8.64 -20.76
CA ALA A 650 32.23 7.86 -19.82
C ALA A 650 32.95 7.65 -18.47
N ALA A 651 34.27 7.36 -18.51
CA ALA A 651 35.13 7.25 -17.33
C ALA A 651 35.25 8.59 -16.55
N ASP A 652 35.38 9.71 -17.24
CA ASP A 652 35.43 11.05 -16.62
C ASP A 652 34.09 11.36 -15.93
N LEU A 653 32.97 11.14 -16.62
CA LEU A 653 31.62 11.34 -16.07
C LEU A 653 31.32 10.43 -14.87
N SER A 654 31.79 9.16 -14.91
CA SER A 654 31.65 8.25 -13.78
C SER A 654 32.46 8.71 -12.56
N THR A 655 33.65 9.28 -12.79
CA THR A 655 34.50 9.82 -11.73
C THR A 655 33.87 11.03 -11.06
N GLU A 656 33.28 11.92 -11.85
CA GLU A 656 32.56 13.08 -11.33
C GLU A 656 31.28 12.67 -10.62
N GLY A 657 30.51 11.74 -11.18
CA GLY A 657 29.33 11.16 -10.51
C GLY A 657 29.67 10.51 -9.17
N ALA A 658 30.76 9.75 -9.11
CA ALA A 658 31.25 9.15 -7.85
C ALA A 658 31.68 10.22 -6.84
N ARG A 659 32.30 11.33 -7.30
CA ARG A 659 32.67 12.47 -6.44
C ARG A 659 31.42 13.12 -5.83
N VAL A 660 30.41 13.41 -6.66
CA VAL A 660 29.14 13.98 -6.21
C VAL A 660 28.47 13.05 -5.18
N ALA A 661 28.35 11.77 -5.49
CA ALA A 661 27.72 10.77 -4.61
C ALA A 661 28.46 10.68 -3.25
N ARG A 662 29.81 10.70 -3.24
CA ARG A 662 30.59 10.71 -1.97
C ARG A 662 30.35 11.99 -1.16
N THR A 663 30.28 13.15 -1.80
CA THR A 663 30.03 14.42 -1.12
C THR A 663 28.65 14.44 -0.47
N GLN A 664 27.66 13.82 -1.09
CA GLN A 664 26.28 13.77 -0.62
C GLN A 664 25.99 12.59 0.33
N GLY A 665 26.93 11.67 0.50
CA GLY A 665 26.69 10.43 1.23
C GLY A 665 25.73 9.46 0.52
N ASP A 666 25.48 9.67 -0.79
CA ASP A 666 24.64 8.80 -1.62
C ASP A 666 25.42 7.54 -2.00
N ARG A 667 25.29 6.51 -1.16
CA ARG A 667 26.00 5.26 -1.36
C ARG A 667 25.48 4.46 -2.57
N ALA A 668 24.18 4.55 -2.86
CA ALA A 668 23.59 3.89 -4.03
C ALA A 668 24.09 4.52 -5.33
N GLY A 669 24.07 5.84 -5.43
CA GLY A 669 24.63 6.57 -6.57
C GLY A 669 26.13 6.34 -6.75
N LEU A 670 26.87 6.15 -5.65
CA LEU A 670 28.28 5.78 -5.72
C LEU A 670 28.47 4.39 -6.34
N ALA A 671 27.66 3.40 -5.94
CA ALA A 671 27.75 2.06 -6.52
C ALA A 671 27.38 2.07 -8.03
N ASP A 672 26.34 2.83 -8.43
CA ASP A 672 25.95 2.99 -9.83
C ASP A 672 27.06 3.71 -10.66
N ALA A 673 27.77 4.67 -10.06
CA ALA A 673 28.92 5.32 -10.71
C ALA A 673 30.13 4.38 -10.89
N LEU A 674 30.41 3.55 -9.91
CA LEU A 674 31.45 2.54 -9.98
C LEU A 674 31.16 1.47 -11.04
N GLU A 675 29.92 1.14 -11.24
CA GLU A 675 29.47 0.23 -12.29
C GLU A 675 29.68 0.82 -13.68
N LEU A 676 29.29 2.08 -13.91
CA LEU A 676 29.60 2.80 -15.15
C LEU A 676 31.11 2.86 -15.39
N ARG A 677 31.91 3.14 -14.34
CA ARG A 677 33.38 3.14 -14.45
C ARG A 677 33.94 1.81 -14.90
N ALA A 678 33.45 0.72 -14.29
CA ALA A 678 33.87 -0.63 -14.67
C ALA A 678 33.55 -0.95 -16.15
N ALA A 679 32.39 -0.48 -16.61
CA ALA A 679 31.96 -0.66 -18.00
C ALA A 679 32.78 0.19 -19.00
N ALA A 680 33.36 1.31 -18.56
CA ALA A 680 34.17 2.21 -19.37
C ALA A 680 35.68 1.89 -19.29
N GLU A 681 36.13 0.98 -18.44
CA GLU A 681 37.53 0.67 -18.19
C GLU A 681 38.02 -0.47 -19.11
N ASP A 682 39.12 -0.21 -19.82
CA ASP A 682 39.77 -1.20 -20.70
C ASP A 682 40.61 -2.23 -19.92
N ASP A 683 41.07 -1.91 -18.70
CA ASP A 683 41.84 -2.76 -17.83
C ASP A 683 40.92 -3.65 -16.97
N PRO A 684 40.90 -5.00 -17.19
CA PRO A 684 40.03 -5.90 -16.41
C PRO A 684 40.31 -5.86 -14.90
N ALA A 685 41.54 -5.59 -14.47
CA ALA A 685 41.88 -5.52 -13.06
C ALA A 685 41.29 -4.29 -12.38
N ARG A 686 41.24 -3.13 -13.07
CA ARG A 686 40.62 -1.90 -12.60
C ARG A 686 39.10 -2.01 -12.65
N ALA A 687 38.53 -2.61 -13.70
CA ALA A 687 37.10 -2.90 -13.77
C ALA A 687 36.66 -3.78 -12.60
N ALA A 688 37.39 -4.87 -12.31
CA ALA A 688 37.14 -5.74 -11.16
C ALA A 688 37.28 -5.01 -9.82
N ALA A 689 38.20 -4.03 -9.68
CA ALA A 689 38.34 -3.26 -8.46
C ALA A 689 37.11 -2.37 -8.22
N ALA A 690 36.61 -1.69 -9.26
CA ALA A 690 35.42 -0.85 -9.19
C ALA A 690 34.15 -1.70 -8.85
N LEU A 691 33.97 -2.86 -9.49
CA LEU A 691 32.84 -3.76 -9.20
C LEU A 691 32.91 -4.32 -7.79
N ARG A 692 34.12 -4.66 -7.26
CA ARG A 692 34.26 -5.12 -5.87
C ARG A 692 33.86 -4.04 -4.86
N GLU A 693 34.22 -2.77 -5.11
CA GLU A 693 33.78 -1.64 -4.26
C GLU A 693 32.25 -1.50 -4.33
N ALA A 694 31.64 -1.56 -5.52
CA ALA A 694 30.19 -1.51 -5.69
C ALA A 694 29.47 -2.68 -4.98
N GLN A 695 30.00 -3.90 -5.12
CA GLN A 695 29.46 -5.08 -4.45
C GLN A 695 29.51 -4.94 -2.91
N ALA A 696 30.62 -4.44 -2.37
CA ALA A 696 30.74 -4.21 -0.93
C ALA A 696 29.66 -3.22 -0.42
N ILE A 697 29.41 -2.15 -1.16
CA ILE A 697 28.34 -1.17 -0.83
C ILE A 697 26.98 -1.88 -0.77
N TRP A 698 26.60 -2.65 -1.78
CA TRP A 698 25.32 -3.35 -1.83
C TRP A 698 25.18 -4.44 -0.77
N THR A 699 26.27 -5.15 -0.48
CA THR A 699 26.28 -6.16 0.58
C THR A 699 26.10 -5.56 1.96
N GLU A 700 26.80 -4.46 2.27
CA GLU A 700 26.63 -3.73 3.53
C GLU A 700 25.24 -3.11 3.66
N ALA A 701 24.64 -2.73 2.53
CA ALA A 701 23.28 -2.20 2.47
C ALA A 701 22.18 -3.25 2.69
N GLY A 702 22.51 -4.55 2.63
CA GLY A 702 21.56 -5.65 2.63
C GLY A 702 20.75 -5.76 1.33
N ALA A 703 21.22 -5.15 0.24
CA ALA A 703 20.62 -5.21 -1.09
C ALA A 703 21.12 -6.44 -1.85
N GLU A 704 20.68 -7.62 -1.44
CA GLU A 704 21.21 -8.91 -1.93
C GLU A 704 21.09 -9.08 -3.45
N VAL A 705 20.01 -8.56 -4.04
CA VAL A 705 19.76 -8.64 -5.49
C VAL A 705 20.77 -7.78 -6.26
N GLU A 706 21.03 -6.55 -5.81
CA GLU A 706 22.02 -5.67 -6.44
C GLU A 706 23.45 -6.22 -6.26
N ALA A 707 23.76 -6.75 -5.09
CA ALA A 707 25.04 -7.42 -4.84
C ALA A 707 25.25 -8.63 -5.75
N ALA A 708 24.20 -9.44 -5.96
CA ALA A 708 24.22 -10.59 -6.86
C ALA A 708 24.40 -10.15 -8.33
N ARG A 709 23.74 -9.07 -8.75
CA ARG A 709 23.87 -8.48 -10.08
C ARG A 709 25.33 -8.08 -10.36
N ILE A 710 25.99 -7.44 -9.41
CA ILE A 710 27.41 -7.08 -9.54
C ILE A 710 28.29 -8.34 -9.57
N ALA A 711 27.98 -9.38 -8.77
CA ALA A 711 28.73 -10.63 -8.80
C ALA A 711 28.67 -11.33 -10.18
N VAL A 712 27.50 -11.31 -10.83
CA VAL A 712 27.36 -11.81 -12.21
C VAL A 712 28.20 -10.98 -13.19
N LEU A 713 28.21 -9.65 -13.08
CA LEU A 713 29.07 -8.80 -13.90
C LEU A 713 30.56 -9.14 -13.70
N MET A 714 30.98 -9.34 -12.46
CA MET A 714 32.35 -9.75 -12.14
C MET A 714 32.71 -11.10 -12.74
N SER A 715 31.80 -12.10 -12.72
CA SER A 715 32.05 -13.44 -13.26
C SER A 715 32.31 -13.46 -14.78
N ARG A 716 31.94 -12.40 -15.49
CA ARG A 716 32.13 -12.24 -16.93
C ARG A 716 33.45 -11.55 -17.30
N LEU A 717 34.19 -11.05 -16.33
CA LEU A 717 35.51 -10.52 -16.57
C LEU A 717 36.52 -11.63 -16.91
N PRO A 718 37.53 -11.38 -17.78
CA PRO A 718 38.54 -12.35 -18.13
C PRO A 718 39.27 -12.90 -16.89
N GLY A 719 39.28 -14.23 -16.72
CA GLY A 719 39.93 -14.87 -15.60
C GLY A 719 39.10 -15.10 -14.34
N ALA A 720 37.80 -14.67 -14.32
CA ALA A 720 36.87 -14.96 -13.24
C ALA A 720 36.06 -16.22 -13.50
N GLY A 721 35.72 -16.96 -12.43
CA GLY A 721 34.83 -18.13 -12.51
C GLY A 721 33.35 -17.72 -12.28
N PRO A 722 32.38 -18.56 -12.67
CA PRO A 722 30.96 -18.31 -12.46
C PRO A 722 30.63 -18.34 -10.96
N ASP A 723 29.80 -17.39 -10.54
CA ASP A 723 29.20 -17.37 -9.21
C ASP A 723 27.79 -18.00 -9.27
N GLU A 724 27.70 -19.30 -8.95
CA GLU A 724 26.46 -20.08 -9.02
C GLU A 724 25.38 -19.55 -8.07
N ARG A 725 25.74 -19.01 -6.88
CA ARG A 725 24.80 -18.49 -5.91
C ARG A 725 24.17 -17.16 -6.40
N ALA A 726 24.99 -16.27 -6.95
CA ALA A 726 24.53 -15.02 -7.52
C ALA A 726 23.64 -15.25 -8.75
N GLY A 727 24.01 -16.22 -9.60
CA GLY A 727 23.21 -16.64 -10.75
C GLY A 727 21.84 -17.17 -10.35
N GLY A 728 21.75 -18.02 -9.32
CA GLY A 728 20.49 -18.55 -8.80
C GLY A 728 19.57 -17.43 -8.25
N LEU A 729 20.11 -16.51 -7.48
CA LEU A 729 19.33 -15.40 -6.91
C LEU A 729 18.75 -14.46 -8.00
N LEU A 730 19.52 -14.18 -9.04
CA LEU A 730 19.08 -13.37 -10.17
C LEU A 730 18.01 -14.08 -11.01
N GLY A 731 18.14 -15.39 -11.21
CA GLY A 731 17.14 -16.21 -11.88
C GLY A 731 15.78 -16.14 -11.17
N GLU A 732 15.76 -16.29 -9.87
CA GLU A 732 14.56 -16.19 -9.04
C GLU A 732 13.89 -14.81 -9.11
N GLN A 733 14.68 -13.73 -9.22
CA GLN A 733 14.19 -12.36 -9.21
C GLN A 733 13.87 -11.78 -10.61
N ARG A 734 14.03 -12.54 -11.69
CA ARG A 734 13.76 -12.13 -13.09
C ARG A 734 14.48 -10.85 -13.52
N LEU A 735 15.74 -10.69 -13.20
CA LEU A 735 16.46 -9.46 -13.52
C LEU A 735 17.05 -9.48 -14.94
N ALA A 736 16.19 -9.40 -15.97
CA ALA A 736 16.63 -9.30 -17.37
C ALA A 736 17.59 -8.12 -17.65
N ALA A 737 17.56 -7.06 -16.79
CA ALA A 737 18.47 -5.93 -16.92
C ALA A 737 19.94 -6.29 -16.63
N ALA A 738 20.20 -7.28 -15.75
CA ALA A 738 21.56 -7.75 -15.47
C ALA A 738 22.16 -8.46 -16.68
N ASP A 739 21.35 -9.25 -17.39
CA ASP A 739 21.77 -9.93 -18.61
C ASP A 739 22.11 -8.94 -19.73
N ALA A 740 21.26 -7.94 -19.96
CA ALA A 740 21.49 -6.90 -20.96
C ALA A 740 22.74 -6.06 -20.68
N LEU A 741 23.04 -5.77 -19.42
CA LEU A 741 24.25 -5.04 -19.04
C LEU A 741 25.50 -5.91 -19.13
N ALA A 742 25.38 -7.18 -18.73
CA ALA A 742 26.46 -8.15 -18.79
C ALA A 742 26.86 -8.45 -20.24
N ASP A 743 25.92 -8.50 -21.19
CA ASP A 743 26.21 -8.66 -22.62
C ASP A 743 27.01 -7.47 -23.21
N ARG A 744 26.84 -6.26 -22.65
CA ARG A 744 27.63 -5.08 -23.04
C ARG A 744 29.07 -5.11 -22.53
N ILE A 745 29.29 -5.66 -21.32
CA ILE A 745 30.62 -5.71 -20.68
C ILE A 745 31.43 -6.92 -21.16
N GLY A 746 30.80 -8.03 -21.55
CA GLY A 746 31.45 -9.31 -21.74
C GLY A 746 31.54 -9.91 -23.14
N GLY A 747 31.01 -9.34 -24.19
CA GLY A 747 31.19 -9.75 -25.59
C GLY A 747 31.15 -11.25 -25.89
N GLY A 748 30.30 -12.04 -25.19
CA GLY A 748 30.26 -13.51 -25.40
C GLY A 748 29.01 -14.16 -24.81
N SER A 749 28.40 -14.96 -25.65
CA SER A 749 27.20 -15.79 -25.47
C SER A 749 26.93 -16.26 -24.05
N ALA A 750 25.75 -15.87 -23.57
CA ALA A 750 25.16 -16.30 -22.31
C ALA A 750 24.88 -17.81 -22.33
N ALA A 751 25.44 -18.53 -21.37
CA ALA A 751 24.89 -19.81 -20.93
C ALA A 751 23.60 -19.49 -20.15
N ALA A 752 22.48 -20.09 -20.55
CA ALA A 752 21.19 -19.93 -19.90
C ALA A 752 21.29 -20.27 -18.40
N VAL A 753 20.93 -19.33 -17.52
CA VAL A 753 20.79 -19.61 -16.09
C VAL A 753 19.41 -20.22 -15.89
N ASP A 754 19.37 -21.45 -15.47
CA ASP A 754 18.17 -22.21 -15.11
C ASP A 754 17.55 -21.63 -13.85
N GLY A 755 16.32 -21.15 -13.93
CA GLY A 755 15.56 -20.64 -12.77
C GLY A 755 14.53 -19.57 -13.05
N SER A 756 14.10 -19.37 -14.28
CA SER A 756 13.00 -18.42 -14.59
C SER A 756 11.63 -19.02 -14.36
N PRO A 757 10.65 -18.17 -14.00
CA PRO A 757 9.32 -18.63 -13.74
C PRO A 757 8.62 -19.14 -15.00
N VAL A 758 7.72 -20.03 -14.78
CA VAL A 758 6.82 -20.58 -15.76
C VAL A 758 5.79 -19.50 -16.16
N VAL A 759 5.76 -19.17 -17.43
CA VAL A 759 4.72 -18.32 -18.01
C VAL A 759 3.93 -19.12 -19.02
N VAL A 760 2.62 -19.21 -18.83
CA VAL A 760 1.71 -19.84 -19.79
C VAL A 760 1.07 -18.76 -20.62
N ARG A 761 1.27 -18.82 -21.93
CA ARG A 761 0.60 -17.94 -22.91
C ARG A 761 -0.62 -18.65 -23.45
N ALA A 762 -1.77 -18.02 -23.25
CA ALA A 762 -3.06 -18.50 -23.72
C ALA A 762 -3.71 -17.51 -24.71
N LEU A 763 -3.29 -16.24 -24.72
CA LEU A 763 -3.76 -15.23 -25.68
C LEU A 763 -3.05 -15.38 -27.03
N GLY A 764 -3.71 -16.06 -27.96
CA GLY A 764 -3.16 -16.54 -29.22
C GLY A 764 -2.91 -18.04 -29.17
N ARG A 765 -1.78 -18.47 -29.68
CA ARG A 765 -1.38 -19.89 -29.62
C ARG A 765 -0.93 -20.25 -28.21
N PHE A 766 -1.34 -21.45 -27.81
CA PHE A 766 -0.92 -21.95 -26.49
C PHE A 766 0.57 -22.29 -26.44
N GLU A 767 1.30 -21.57 -25.61
CA GLU A 767 2.74 -21.74 -25.39
C GLU A 767 3.06 -21.75 -23.90
N VAL A 768 4.08 -22.50 -23.51
CA VAL A 768 4.65 -22.46 -22.16
C VAL A 768 6.07 -21.95 -22.29
N GLU A 769 6.41 -20.92 -21.54
CA GLU A 769 7.75 -20.38 -21.47
C GLU A 769 8.39 -20.72 -20.12
N LEU A 770 9.58 -21.26 -20.18
CA LEU A 770 10.46 -21.47 -19.04
C LEU A 770 11.67 -20.58 -19.24
N ALA A 771 12.01 -19.72 -18.32
CA ALA A 771 13.16 -18.85 -18.48
C ALA A 771 13.12 -17.93 -19.71
N GLY A 772 11.92 -17.54 -20.17
CA GLY A 772 11.75 -16.76 -21.40
C GLY A 772 11.95 -17.58 -22.69
N GLN A 773 12.16 -18.89 -22.58
CA GLN A 773 12.25 -19.79 -23.75
C GLN A 773 11.00 -20.63 -23.89
N VAL A 774 10.44 -20.65 -25.09
CA VAL A 774 9.26 -21.46 -25.38
C VAL A 774 9.62 -22.95 -25.30
N VAL A 775 8.87 -23.71 -24.52
CA VAL A 775 9.00 -25.16 -24.40
C VAL A 775 8.61 -25.80 -25.73
N PRO A 776 9.51 -26.48 -26.43
CA PRO A 776 9.24 -27.09 -27.73
C PRO A 776 8.20 -28.21 -27.62
N ALA A 777 7.43 -28.45 -28.70
CA ALA A 777 6.40 -29.49 -28.74
C ALA A 777 6.96 -30.90 -28.45
N SER A 778 8.25 -31.13 -28.72
CA SER A 778 8.96 -32.41 -28.43
C SER A 778 9.14 -32.69 -26.94
N SER A 779 9.15 -31.68 -26.10
CA SER A 779 9.23 -31.83 -24.63
C SER A 779 7.93 -32.37 -24.01
N TRP A 780 6.81 -32.21 -24.72
CA TRP A 780 5.54 -32.80 -24.33
C TRP A 780 5.43 -34.24 -24.77
N GLN A 781 5.66 -35.19 -23.86
CA GLN A 781 5.58 -36.63 -24.12
C GLN A 781 4.17 -37.09 -24.52
N SER A 782 3.15 -36.25 -24.32
CA SER A 782 1.75 -36.53 -24.62
C SER A 782 0.97 -35.27 -25.01
N ARG A 783 0.25 -35.32 -26.17
CA ARG A 783 -0.66 -34.27 -26.56
C ARG A 783 -1.72 -34.00 -25.47
N LYS A 784 -2.22 -35.09 -24.85
CA LYS A 784 -3.23 -34.97 -23.78
C LYS A 784 -2.68 -34.34 -22.49
N ALA A 785 -1.37 -34.38 -22.25
CA ALA A 785 -0.76 -33.64 -21.14
C ALA A 785 -0.80 -32.13 -21.40
N ARG A 786 -0.56 -31.72 -22.64
CA ARG A 786 -0.73 -30.32 -23.08
C ARG A 786 -2.18 -29.88 -22.99
N ASP A 787 -3.13 -30.74 -23.39
CA ASP A 787 -4.56 -30.47 -23.30
C ASP A 787 -5.01 -30.37 -21.83
N LEU A 788 -4.47 -31.19 -20.91
CA LEU A 788 -4.72 -31.07 -19.48
C LEU A 788 -4.34 -29.69 -18.95
N LEU A 789 -3.13 -29.20 -19.28
CA LEU A 789 -2.71 -27.87 -18.85
C LEU A 789 -3.57 -26.77 -19.46
N ARG A 790 -3.96 -26.86 -20.74
CA ARG A 790 -4.88 -25.93 -21.37
C ARG A 790 -6.22 -25.84 -20.64
N ILE A 791 -6.81 -26.99 -20.29
CA ILE A 791 -8.07 -27.06 -19.54
C ILE A 791 -7.90 -26.38 -18.17
N LEU A 792 -6.82 -26.66 -17.44
CA LEU A 792 -6.56 -26.07 -16.12
C LEU A 792 -6.36 -24.55 -16.22
N VAL A 793 -5.70 -24.04 -17.25
CA VAL A 793 -5.58 -22.61 -17.56
C VAL A 793 -6.96 -22.02 -17.84
N GLY A 794 -7.79 -22.69 -18.65
CA GLY A 794 -9.15 -22.26 -18.93
C GLY A 794 -10.05 -22.18 -17.69
N ARG A 795 -9.70 -22.90 -16.61
CA ARG A 795 -10.41 -22.87 -15.32
C ARG A 795 -9.84 -21.85 -14.32
N ARG A 796 -8.78 -21.15 -14.68
CA ARG A 796 -8.29 -19.97 -13.93
C ARG A 796 -7.99 -20.25 -12.45
N GLY A 797 -7.24 -21.30 -12.18
CA GLY A 797 -6.89 -21.71 -10.82
C GLY A 797 -8.02 -22.35 -10.00
N ARG A 798 -9.24 -22.47 -10.54
CA ARG A 798 -10.32 -23.19 -9.87
C ARG A 798 -10.05 -24.69 -9.87
N PRO A 799 -10.24 -25.38 -8.74
CA PRO A 799 -10.10 -26.83 -8.69
C PRO A 799 -11.11 -27.53 -9.64
N VAL A 800 -10.60 -28.40 -10.48
CA VAL A 800 -11.40 -29.20 -11.43
C VAL A 800 -11.48 -30.63 -10.94
N PRO A 801 -12.68 -31.19 -10.76
CA PRO A 801 -12.85 -32.59 -10.38
C PRO A 801 -12.12 -33.55 -11.35
N ARG A 802 -11.44 -34.57 -10.81
CA ARG A 802 -10.73 -35.57 -11.63
C ARG A 802 -11.65 -36.30 -12.60
N SER A 803 -12.93 -36.50 -12.22
CA SER A 803 -13.97 -37.09 -13.10
C SER A 803 -14.23 -36.20 -14.32
N GLU A 804 -14.40 -34.89 -14.11
CA GLU A 804 -14.59 -33.91 -15.19
C GLU A 804 -13.39 -33.85 -16.12
N LEU A 805 -12.16 -33.81 -15.59
CA LEU A 805 -10.94 -33.86 -16.40
C LEU A 805 -10.84 -35.16 -17.21
N SER A 806 -11.22 -36.27 -16.62
CA SER A 806 -11.24 -37.56 -17.32
C SER A 806 -12.26 -37.58 -18.47
N GLU A 807 -13.44 -37.02 -18.26
CA GLU A 807 -14.47 -36.89 -19.28
C GLU A 807 -14.05 -35.96 -20.43
N LEU A 808 -13.49 -34.78 -20.12
CA LEU A 808 -12.99 -33.85 -21.11
C LEU A 808 -11.80 -34.41 -21.93
N LEU A 809 -10.90 -35.18 -21.30
CA LEU A 809 -9.75 -35.76 -21.99
C LEU A 809 -10.07 -37.10 -22.70
N TRP A 810 -11.04 -37.86 -22.23
CA TRP A 810 -11.43 -39.16 -22.77
C TRP A 810 -12.96 -39.38 -22.71
N PRO A 811 -13.74 -38.74 -23.57
CA PRO A 811 -15.21 -38.82 -23.53
C PRO A 811 -15.77 -40.26 -23.53
N ASP A 812 -15.07 -41.19 -24.20
CA ASP A 812 -15.48 -42.59 -24.34
C ASP A 812 -14.67 -43.55 -23.41
N GLY A 813 -14.03 -43.03 -22.36
CA GLY A 813 -13.12 -43.82 -21.54
C GLY A 813 -13.76 -44.45 -20.30
N ASP A 814 -13.33 -45.66 -19.96
CA ASP A 814 -13.71 -46.33 -18.69
C ASP A 814 -13.12 -45.61 -17.47
N ALA A 815 -13.95 -45.25 -16.50
CA ALA A 815 -13.62 -44.43 -15.32
C ALA A 815 -12.45 -45.00 -14.47
N GLN A 816 -12.32 -46.30 -14.33
CA GLN A 816 -11.23 -46.92 -13.55
C GLN A 816 -9.85 -46.82 -14.27
N ARG A 817 -9.82 -46.89 -15.59
CA ARG A 817 -8.58 -46.79 -16.41
C ARG A 817 -8.13 -45.33 -16.61
N THR A 818 -9.06 -44.39 -16.62
CA THR A 818 -8.79 -42.98 -16.85
C THR A 818 -8.10 -42.30 -15.66
N GLY A 819 -8.40 -42.69 -14.40
CA GLY A 819 -7.77 -42.15 -13.20
C GLY A 819 -6.27 -42.34 -13.14
N HIS A 820 -5.75 -43.56 -13.50
CA HIS A 820 -4.33 -43.82 -13.58
C HIS A 820 -3.65 -43.02 -14.71
N ARG A 821 -4.31 -42.94 -15.90
CA ARG A 821 -3.83 -42.16 -17.04
C ARG A 821 -3.73 -40.66 -16.68
N LEU A 822 -4.70 -40.12 -15.98
CA LEU A 822 -4.67 -38.70 -15.53
C LEU A 822 -3.51 -38.42 -14.61
N SER A 823 -3.15 -39.34 -13.69
CA SER A 823 -2.00 -39.22 -12.83
C SER A 823 -0.68 -39.23 -13.61
N VAL A 824 -0.58 -40.01 -14.68
CA VAL A 824 0.57 -40.00 -15.59
C VAL A 824 0.66 -38.65 -16.31
N LEU A 825 -0.46 -38.12 -16.85
CA LEU A 825 -0.46 -36.82 -17.52
C LEU A 825 -0.06 -35.69 -16.55
N LEU A 826 -0.53 -35.73 -15.31
CA LEU A 826 -0.18 -34.76 -14.28
C LEU A 826 1.33 -34.73 -14.02
N ASN A 827 1.98 -35.92 -13.96
CA ASN A 827 3.43 -36.02 -13.80
C ASN A 827 4.19 -35.49 -15.02
N ILE A 828 3.66 -35.71 -16.25
CA ILE A 828 4.24 -35.12 -17.46
C ILE A 828 4.18 -33.59 -17.40
N VAL A 829 3.00 -33.03 -17.06
CA VAL A 829 2.84 -31.57 -16.95
C VAL A 829 3.77 -31.00 -15.88
N ARG A 830 3.88 -31.62 -14.71
CA ARG A 830 4.84 -31.22 -13.66
C ARG A 830 6.29 -31.24 -14.16
N GLY A 831 6.68 -32.29 -14.92
CA GLY A 831 8.00 -32.35 -15.50
C GLY A 831 8.28 -31.34 -16.60
N VAL A 832 7.22 -30.83 -17.26
CA VAL A 832 7.35 -29.75 -18.24
C VAL A 832 7.44 -28.38 -17.53
N LEU A 833 6.68 -28.17 -16.47
CA LEU A 833 6.67 -26.90 -15.73
C LEU A 833 7.90 -26.76 -14.80
N ASP A 834 8.45 -27.86 -14.33
CA ASP A 834 9.66 -27.92 -13.49
C ASP A 834 10.55 -29.09 -13.93
N PRO A 835 11.33 -28.93 -15.02
CA PRO A 835 12.21 -29.96 -15.51
C PRO A 835 13.33 -30.36 -14.53
N ALA A 836 13.82 -29.40 -13.77
CA ALA A 836 14.87 -29.60 -12.78
C ALA A 836 14.38 -30.19 -11.46
N ARG A 837 13.04 -30.29 -11.26
CA ARG A 837 12.40 -30.69 -10.01
C ARG A 837 12.86 -29.86 -8.81
N ALA A 838 13.01 -28.55 -9.04
CA ALA A 838 13.51 -27.61 -8.06
C ALA A 838 12.43 -27.26 -6.98
N TYR A 839 11.16 -27.52 -7.27
CA TYR A 839 10.04 -27.15 -6.41
C TYR A 839 9.24 -28.37 -5.90
N PRO A 840 8.47 -28.22 -4.81
CA PRO A 840 7.51 -29.25 -4.37
C PRO A 840 6.51 -29.61 -5.46
N ALA A 841 5.98 -30.83 -5.44
CA ALA A 841 5.08 -31.35 -6.48
C ALA A 841 3.78 -30.56 -6.68
N ASP A 842 3.37 -29.78 -5.68
CA ASP A 842 2.17 -28.92 -5.66
C ASP A 842 2.49 -27.44 -5.96
N HIS A 843 3.72 -27.11 -6.29
CA HIS A 843 4.13 -25.72 -6.53
C HIS A 843 3.36 -25.08 -7.71
N HIS A 844 3.35 -25.71 -8.87
CA HIS A 844 2.64 -25.23 -10.05
C HIS A 844 1.26 -25.86 -10.24
N LEU A 845 1.06 -27.08 -9.75
CA LEU A 845 -0.19 -27.83 -9.89
C LEU A 845 -0.59 -28.42 -8.54
N VAL A 846 -1.58 -27.82 -7.90
CA VAL A 846 -2.18 -28.34 -6.68
C VAL A 846 -3.10 -29.50 -7.05
N ALA A 847 -2.83 -30.69 -6.50
CA ALA A 847 -3.60 -31.89 -6.81
C ALA A 847 -3.85 -32.70 -5.54
N ASP A 848 -5.11 -32.99 -5.27
CA ASP A 848 -5.56 -33.91 -4.23
C ASP A 848 -6.24 -35.17 -4.81
N GLN A 849 -6.89 -35.94 -3.95
CA GLN A 849 -7.60 -37.15 -4.38
C GLN A 849 -8.84 -36.87 -5.24
N SER A 850 -9.43 -35.68 -5.15
CA SER A 850 -10.69 -35.30 -5.75
C SER A 850 -10.53 -34.35 -6.95
N SER A 851 -9.53 -33.46 -6.94
CA SER A 851 -9.42 -32.36 -7.88
C SER A 851 -7.97 -32.03 -8.28
N ILE A 852 -7.81 -31.24 -9.34
CA ILE A 852 -6.54 -30.67 -9.80
C ILE A 852 -6.77 -29.20 -10.14
N ALA A 853 -5.86 -28.31 -9.73
CA ALA A 853 -5.88 -26.88 -10.05
C ALA A 853 -4.51 -26.40 -10.50
N LEU A 854 -4.48 -25.39 -11.37
CA LEU A 854 -3.26 -24.63 -11.65
C LEU A 854 -3.03 -23.62 -10.51
N ASN A 855 -1.82 -23.59 -9.97
CA ASN A 855 -1.44 -22.58 -8.98
C ASN A 855 -1.04 -21.28 -9.68
N THR A 856 -1.99 -20.36 -9.82
CA THR A 856 -1.77 -19.06 -10.47
C THR A 856 -0.91 -18.11 -9.66
N ALA A 857 -0.64 -18.41 -8.38
CA ALA A 857 0.27 -17.61 -7.56
C ALA A 857 1.75 -17.85 -7.93
N THR A 858 2.08 -19.04 -8.45
CA THR A 858 3.44 -19.46 -8.82
C THR A 858 3.63 -19.68 -10.32
N THR A 859 2.54 -19.59 -11.11
CA THR A 859 2.54 -19.77 -12.55
C THR A 859 1.91 -18.53 -13.19
N GLY A 860 2.69 -17.76 -13.94
CA GLY A 860 2.16 -16.61 -14.69
C GLY A 860 1.24 -17.08 -15.82
N VAL A 861 0.11 -16.42 -16.03
CA VAL A 861 -0.83 -16.69 -17.13
C VAL A 861 -1.21 -15.36 -17.77
N ASP A 862 -0.86 -15.21 -19.06
CA ASP A 862 -1.03 -13.94 -19.78
C ASP A 862 -2.47 -13.43 -19.83
N VAL A 863 -3.45 -14.33 -19.91
CA VAL A 863 -4.87 -13.96 -19.93
C VAL A 863 -5.34 -13.39 -18.59
N GLU A 864 -4.82 -13.88 -17.47
CA GLU A 864 -5.13 -13.31 -16.13
C GLU A 864 -4.55 -11.90 -16.00
N ASP A 865 -3.29 -11.75 -16.39
CA ASP A 865 -2.61 -10.44 -16.39
C ASP A 865 -3.35 -9.43 -17.28
N PHE A 866 -3.80 -9.87 -18.45
CA PHE A 866 -4.59 -9.06 -19.37
C PHE A 866 -5.92 -8.62 -18.76
N LEU A 867 -6.71 -9.56 -18.24
CA LEU A 867 -8.03 -9.26 -17.66
C LEU A 867 -7.93 -8.33 -16.46
N ASP A 868 -6.94 -8.54 -15.60
CA ASP A 868 -6.69 -7.68 -14.44
C ASP A 868 -6.29 -6.25 -14.87
N GLN A 869 -5.38 -6.12 -15.86
CA GLN A 869 -4.99 -4.80 -16.38
C GLN A 869 -6.17 -4.06 -17.02
N VAL A 870 -7.03 -4.75 -17.79
CA VAL A 870 -8.23 -4.15 -18.37
C VAL A 870 -9.22 -3.71 -17.28
N ALA A 871 -9.42 -4.53 -16.25
CA ALA A 871 -10.28 -4.18 -15.13
C ALA A 871 -9.74 -2.97 -14.35
N ARG A 872 -8.43 -2.88 -14.13
CA ARG A 872 -7.77 -1.71 -13.51
C ARG A 872 -7.91 -0.47 -14.39
N GLY A 873 -7.66 -0.60 -15.68
CA GLY A 873 -7.84 0.48 -16.65
C GLY A 873 -9.25 1.04 -16.65
N ARG A 874 -10.27 0.17 -16.56
CA ARG A 874 -11.68 0.57 -16.46
C ARG A 874 -11.97 1.38 -15.20
N ARG A 875 -11.52 0.91 -14.03
CA ARG A 875 -11.67 1.65 -12.76
C ARG A 875 -11.04 3.05 -12.83
N LEU A 876 -9.87 3.17 -13.44
CA LEU A 876 -9.20 4.46 -13.60
C LEU A 876 -9.93 5.39 -14.57
N VAL A 877 -10.57 4.86 -15.62
CA VAL A 877 -11.44 5.65 -16.51
C VAL A 877 -12.67 6.15 -15.74
N GLU A 878 -13.29 5.32 -14.92
CA GLU A 878 -14.42 5.68 -14.07
C GLU A 878 -14.05 6.76 -13.02
N GLN A 879 -12.80 6.78 -12.57
CA GLN A 879 -12.22 7.78 -11.66
C GLN A 879 -11.68 9.04 -12.38
N GLU A 880 -11.91 9.17 -13.69
CA GLU A 880 -11.38 10.25 -14.55
C GLU A 880 -9.83 10.35 -14.58
N ALA A 881 -9.11 9.34 -14.08
CA ALA A 881 -7.65 9.24 -14.10
C ALA A 881 -7.15 8.77 -15.49
N LEU A 882 -7.52 9.51 -16.56
CA LEU A 882 -7.41 9.07 -17.95
C LEU A 882 -5.97 8.81 -18.42
N ALA A 883 -5.00 9.56 -17.91
CA ALA A 883 -3.59 9.35 -18.26
C ALA A 883 -3.07 8.01 -17.74
N GLN A 884 -3.42 7.66 -16.50
CA GLN A 884 -3.03 6.39 -15.87
C GLN A 884 -3.78 5.20 -16.47
N ALA A 885 -5.08 5.37 -16.73
CA ALA A 885 -5.87 4.38 -17.42
C ALA A 885 -5.22 4.00 -18.76
N ARG A 886 -4.80 5.00 -19.53
CA ARG A 886 -4.15 4.80 -20.83
C ARG A 886 -2.87 3.96 -20.72
N LEU A 887 -2.02 4.21 -19.73
CA LEU A 887 -0.77 3.46 -19.54
C LEU A 887 -1.03 1.97 -19.26
N ILE A 888 -1.96 1.68 -18.36
CA ILE A 888 -2.33 0.29 -18.03
C ILE A 888 -2.97 -0.40 -19.23
N LEU A 889 -3.85 0.30 -19.94
CA LEU A 889 -4.53 -0.26 -21.12
C LEU A 889 -3.56 -0.50 -22.28
N LEU A 890 -2.52 0.32 -22.45
CA LEU A 890 -1.45 0.07 -23.43
C LEU A 890 -0.63 -1.17 -23.06
N ALA A 891 -0.34 -1.39 -21.79
CA ALA A 891 0.31 -2.61 -21.35
C ALA A 891 -0.58 -3.84 -21.57
N ALA A 892 -1.89 -3.73 -21.33
CA ALA A 892 -2.85 -4.79 -21.64
C ALA A 892 -2.91 -5.10 -23.15
N ASP A 893 -2.83 -4.07 -24.00
CA ASP A 893 -2.85 -4.23 -25.47
C ASP A 893 -1.68 -5.09 -25.98
N GLN A 894 -0.51 -5.00 -25.33
CA GLN A 894 0.66 -5.82 -25.68
C GLN A 894 0.50 -7.30 -25.32
N LEU A 895 -0.34 -7.63 -24.34
CA LEU A 895 -0.61 -9.03 -23.97
C LEU A 895 -1.57 -9.72 -24.95
N TYR A 896 -2.52 -8.97 -25.54
CA TYR A 896 -3.54 -9.56 -26.40
C TYR A 896 -3.05 -9.71 -27.83
N ARG A 897 -2.46 -10.87 -28.16
CA ARG A 897 -1.96 -11.17 -29.51
C ARG A 897 -3.07 -11.65 -30.46
N ALA A 898 -3.94 -12.53 -29.96
CA ALA A 898 -5.10 -13.06 -30.63
C ALA A 898 -6.10 -13.62 -29.60
N ASP A 899 -7.22 -14.18 -30.06
CA ASP A 899 -8.22 -14.79 -29.17
C ASP A 899 -7.61 -15.97 -28.39
N ALA A 900 -8.08 -16.18 -27.16
CA ALA A 900 -7.54 -17.22 -26.30
C ALA A 900 -7.66 -18.61 -26.92
N PHE A 901 -6.56 -19.38 -26.88
CA PHE A 901 -6.45 -20.72 -27.49
C PHE A 901 -6.81 -20.74 -28.98
N GLU A 902 -6.20 -19.86 -29.77
CA GLU A 902 -6.43 -19.77 -31.23
C GLU A 902 -6.17 -21.09 -31.97
N ASP A 903 -5.26 -21.92 -31.45
CA ASP A 903 -4.91 -23.23 -31.98
C ASP A 903 -5.95 -24.35 -31.64
N GLU A 904 -6.97 -24.06 -30.84
CA GLU A 904 -8.08 -24.94 -30.48
C GLU A 904 -9.45 -24.25 -30.62
N PRO A 905 -9.83 -23.77 -31.79
CA PRO A 905 -11.00 -22.88 -31.99
C PRO A 905 -12.33 -23.54 -31.65
N TYR A 906 -12.41 -24.86 -31.69
CA TYR A 906 -13.62 -25.63 -31.44
C TYR A 906 -13.69 -26.26 -30.03
N ALA A 907 -12.72 -26.01 -29.17
CA ALA A 907 -12.74 -26.53 -27.83
C ALA A 907 -13.81 -25.83 -26.96
N GLU A 908 -14.86 -26.57 -26.57
CA GLU A 908 -15.99 -26.03 -25.80
C GLU A 908 -15.56 -25.53 -24.43
N TRP A 909 -14.62 -26.23 -23.77
CA TRP A 909 -14.09 -25.83 -22.47
C TRP A 909 -13.36 -24.47 -22.50
N ALA A 910 -12.88 -24.02 -23.65
CA ALA A 910 -12.22 -22.72 -23.84
C ALA A 910 -13.20 -21.58 -24.13
N GLY A 911 -14.45 -21.90 -24.49
CA GLY A 911 -15.48 -20.93 -24.90
C GLY A 911 -15.67 -19.79 -23.92
N PRO A 912 -15.92 -20.05 -22.63
CA PRO A 912 -16.15 -18.99 -21.64
C PRO A 912 -14.97 -18.02 -21.50
N LEU A 913 -13.74 -18.53 -21.42
CA LEU A 913 -12.54 -17.68 -21.31
C LEU A 913 -12.28 -16.88 -22.58
N ARG A 914 -12.51 -17.47 -23.75
CA ARG A 914 -12.36 -16.80 -25.05
C ARG A 914 -13.32 -15.62 -25.18
N GLU A 915 -14.59 -15.82 -24.84
CA GLU A 915 -15.60 -14.77 -24.88
C GLU A 915 -15.31 -13.66 -23.87
N GLU A 916 -14.89 -13.99 -22.64
CA GLU A 916 -14.49 -13.03 -21.63
C GLU A 916 -13.29 -12.18 -22.07
N ALA A 917 -12.22 -12.82 -22.55
CA ALA A 917 -11.03 -12.14 -23.05
C ALA A 917 -11.35 -11.24 -24.25
N ARG A 918 -12.19 -11.71 -25.19
CA ARG A 918 -12.64 -10.93 -26.33
C ARG A 918 -13.48 -9.72 -25.93
N ALA A 919 -14.42 -9.89 -25.01
CA ALA A 919 -15.23 -8.79 -24.49
C ALA A 919 -14.36 -7.73 -23.77
N ALA A 920 -13.38 -8.19 -22.98
CA ALA A 920 -12.41 -7.33 -22.32
C ALA A 920 -11.54 -6.55 -23.33
N TYR A 921 -11.10 -7.21 -24.42
CA TYR A 921 -10.33 -6.58 -25.48
C TYR A 921 -11.11 -5.47 -26.20
N LEU A 922 -12.36 -5.71 -26.54
CA LEU A 922 -13.22 -4.69 -27.15
C LEU A 922 -13.47 -3.51 -26.20
N ALA A 923 -13.67 -3.79 -24.91
CA ALA A 923 -13.80 -2.76 -23.88
C ALA A 923 -12.51 -1.94 -23.75
N MET A 924 -11.35 -2.59 -23.75
CA MET A 924 -10.03 -1.96 -23.70
C MET A 924 -9.82 -1.00 -24.89
N LEU A 925 -10.12 -1.43 -26.12
CA LEU A 925 -9.99 -0.58 -27.31
C LEU A 925 -10.89 0.67 -27.23
N ARG A 926 -12.12 0.54 -26.70
CA ARG A 926 -13.01 1.70 -26.46
C ARG A 926 -12.38 2.67 -25.46
N MET A 927 -11.81 2.16 -24.37
CA MET A 927 -11.16 2.98 -23.35
C MET A 927 -9.87 3.62 -23.87
N LEU A 928 -9.05 2.90 -24.65
CA LEU A 928 -7.86 3.46 -25.33
C LEU A 928 -8.22 4.58 -26.29
N ALA A 929 -9.29 4.43 -27.08
CA ALA A 929 -9.78 5.49 -27.96
C ALA A 929 -10.26 6.71 -27.15
N HIS A 930 -10.95 6.50 -26.02
CA HIS A 930 -11.40 7.58 -25.15
C HIS A 930 -10.23 8.33 -24.51
N THR A 931 -9.30 7.61 -23.89
CA THR A 931 -8.13 8.19 -23.20
C THR A 931 -7.17 8.88 -24.19
N SER A 932 -7.01 8.34 -25.42
CA SER A 932 -6.21 8.97 -26.48
C SER A 932 -6.81 10.30 -26.96
N ARG A 933 -8.12 10.40 -27.08
CA ARG A 933 -8.78 11.69 -27.40
C ARG A 933 -8.57 12.71 -26.30
N ALA A 934 -8.74 12.30 -25.04
CA ALA A 934 -8.48 13.17 -23.89
C ALA A 934 -7.03 13.65 -23.83
N ALA A 935 -6.09 12.83 -24.27
CA ALA A 935 -4.66 13.16 -24.36
C ALA A 935 -4.30 14.00 -25.61
N GLY A 936 -5.28 14.46 -26.42
CA GLY A 936 -5.02 15.24 -27.61
C GLY A 936 -4.41 14.44 -28.78
N GLN A 937 -4.59 13.12 -28.81
CA GLN A 937 -4.04 12.21 -29.82
C GLN A 937 -5.17 11.58 -30.67
N PRO A 938 -5.85 12.36 -31.52
CA PRO A 938 -7.00 11.86 -32.29
C PRO A 938 -6.62 10.76 -33.29
N GLY A 939 -5.40 10.79 -33.84
CA GLY A 939 -4.91 9.76 -34.76
C GLY A 939 -4.81 8.37 -34.12
N ALA A 940 -4.28 8.29 -32.88
CA ALA A 940 -4.23 7.05 -32.12
C ALA A 940 -5.66 6.55 -31.78
N ALA A 941 -6.55 7.46 -31.40
CA ALA A 941 -7.95 7.11 -31.11
C ALA A 941 -8.65 6.52 -32.35
N VAL A 942 -8.43 7.07 -33.55
CA VAL A 942 -8.94 6.52 -34.83
C VAL A 942 -8.40 5.10 -35.02
N GLY A 943 -7.12 4.85 -34.81
CA GLY A 943 -6.50 3.52 -34.95
C GLY A 943 -7.17 2.47 -34.03
N TYR A 944 -7.41 2.80 -32.75
CA TYR A 944 -8.08 1.88 -31.84
C TYR A 944 -9.55 1.62 -32.23
N LEU A 945 -10.26 2.63 -32.68
CA LEU A 945 -11.65 2.47 -33.15
C LEU A 945 -11.74 1.62 -34.41
N LEU A 946 -10.79 1.73 -35.32
CA LEU A 946 -10.73 0.88 -36.51
C LEU A 946 -10.45 -0.58 -36.15
N ARG A 947 -9.46 -0.85 -35.26
CA ARG A 947 -9.20 -2.21 -34.76
C ARG A 947 -10.41 -2.81 -34.05
N LEU A 948 -11.19 -2.01 -33.35
CA LEU A 948 -12.42 -2.45 -32.71
C LEU A 948 -13.46 -2.85 -33.76
N LEU A 949 -13.68 -2.02 -34.79
CA LEU A 949 -14.66 -2.28 -35.84
C LEU A 949 -14.25 -3.44 -36.75
N GLU A 950 -12.98 -3.80 -36.85
CA GLU A 950 -12.52 -5.04 -37.50
C GLU A 950 -12.98 -6.30 -36.76
N ARG A 951 -13.08 -6.21 -35.38
CA ARG A 951 -13.48 -7.33 -34.54
C ARG A 951 -14.98 -7.36 -34.25
N ASP A 952 -15.61 -6.18 -34.17
CA ASP A 952 -17.05 -6.01 -33.98
C ASP A 952 -17.60 -4.98 -35.02
N PRO A 953 -17.96 -5.43 -36.23
CA PRO A 953 -18.43 -4.53 -37.29
C PRO A 953 -19.77 -3.85 -36.99
N TYR A 954 -20.45 -4.23 -35.90
CA TYR A 954 -21.76 -3.72 -35.54
C TYR A 954 -21.75 -2.80 -34.31
N ASP A 955 -20.58 -2.44 -33.79
CA ASP A 955 -20.48 -1.53 -32.64
C ASP A 955 -20.85 -0.09 -33.03
N GLU A 956 -22.08 0.26 -32.75
CA GLU A 956 -22.65 1.58 -33.02
C GLU A 956 -21.88 2.70 -32.27
N ARG A 957 -21.46 2.46 -31.03
CA ARG A 957 -20.73 3.45 -30.20
C ARG A 957 -19.35 3.74 -30.80
N ALA A 958 -18.70 2.72 -31.32
CA ALA A 958 -17.39 2.87 -31.98
C ALA A 958 -17.50 3.69 -33.26
N TYR A 959 -18.47 3.40 -34.11
CA TYR A 959 -18.72 4.20 -35.32
C TYR A 959 -19.01 5.67 -35.00
N ARG A 960 -19.89 5.93 -34.05
CA ARG A 960 -20.22 7.32 -33.64
C ARG A 960 -18.98 8.04 -33.07
N SER A 961 -18.15 7.35 -32.32
CA SER A 961 -16.89 7.89 -31.79
C SER A 961 -15.89 8.16 -32.91
N LEU A 962 -15.77 7.27 -33.88
CA LEU A 962 -14.88 7.39 -35.04
C LEU A 962 -15.26 8.60 -35.88
N VAL A 963 -16.54 8.72 -36.29
CA VAL A 963 -17.02 9.85 -37.09
C VAL A 963 -16.78 11.18 -36.37
N ARG A 964 -17.14 11.28 -35.10
CA ARG A 964 -16.91 12.50 -34.29
C ARG A 964 -15.42 12.86 -34.16
N THR A 965 -14.55 11.86 -33.98
CA THR A 965 -13.09 12.08 -33.86
C THR A 965 -12.51 12.61 -35.18
N LEU A 966 -12.94 12.03 -36.32
CA LEU A 966 -12.52 12.45 -37.66
C LEU A 966 -13.04 13.86 -37.99
N VAL A 967 -14.30 14.17 -37.66
CA VAL A 967 -14.88 15.53 -37.85
C VAL A 967 -14.13 16.55 -37.03
N ALA A 968 -13.85 16.25 -35.76
CA ALA A 968 -13.11 17.13 -34.86
C ALA A 968 -11.65 17.35 -35.31
N GLY A 969 -11.06 16.36 -35.98
CA GLY A 969 -9.73 16.43 -36.60
C GLY A 969 -9.69 17.08 -38.01
N GLY A 970 -10.83 17.58 -38.52
CA GLY A 970 -10.91 18.18 -39.84
C GLY A 970 -10.86 17.18 -41.03
N GLN A 971 -10.87 15.89 -40.75
CA GLN A 971 -10.79 14.79 -41.73
C GLN A 971 -12.18 14.45 -42.32
N HIS A 972 -12.85 15.46 -42.92
CA HIS A 972 -14.25 15.34 -43.32
C HIS A 972 -14.51 14.26 -44.39
N GLY A 973 -13.54 14.00 -45.28
CA GLY A 973 -13.66 12.94 -46.31
C GLY A 973 -13.66 11.53 -45.69
N GLU A 974 -12.80 11.31 -44.65
CA GLU A 974 -12.75 10.04 -43.92
C GLU A 974 -13.96 9.87 -43.00
N ALA A 975 -14.40 10.97 -42.38
CA ALA A 975 -15.60 10.97 -41.57
C ALA A 975 -16.84 10.55 -42.39
N ARG A 976 -16.94 11.02 -43.66
CA ARG A 976 -18.02 10.63 -44.55
C ARG A 976 -17.96 9.15 -44.90
N ARG A 977 -16.78 8.61 -45.25
CA ARG A 977 -16.61 7.18 -45.53
C ARG A 977 -16.90 6.31 -44.30
N ALA A 978 -16.49 6.74 -43.11
CA ALA A 978 -16.79 6.05 -41.86
C ALA A 978 -18.31 6.05 -41.58
N PHE A 979 -19.01 7.15 -41.87
CA PHE A 979 -20.44 7.28 -41.71
C PHE A 979 -21.19 6.37 -42.68
N ASP A 980 -20.79 6.31 -43.95
CA ASP A 980 -21.44 5.47 -44.97
C ASP A 980 -21.29 3.99 -44.59
N ARG A 981 -20.12 3.55 -44.12
CA ARG A 981 -19.91 2.19 -43.56
C ARG A 981 -20.79 1.91 -42.33
N TYR A 982 -20.92 2.91 -41.44
CA TYR A 982 -21.80 2.79 -40.27
C TYR A 982 -23.26 2.59 -40.70
N ALA A 983 -23.75 3.37 -41.67
CA ALA A 983 -25.10 3.25 -42.16
C ALA A 983 -25.36 1.88 -42.84
N GLU A 984 -24.41 1.37 -43.62
CA GLU A 984 -24.47 0.06 -44.25
C GLU A 984 -24.48 -1.07 -43.21
N ALA A 985 -23.61 -1.00 -42.18
CA ALA A 985 -23.56 -1.99 -41.11
C ALA A 985 -24.89 -2.06 -40.34
N MET A 986 -25.50 -0.91 -40.03
CA MET A 986 -26.79 -0.89 -39.32
C MET A 986 -27.93 -1.45 -40.17
N LEU A 987 -27.96 -1.09 -41.46
CA LEU A 987 -28.95 -1.61 -42.38
C LEU A 987 -28.88 -3.14 -42.54
N SER A 988 -27.66 -3.71 -42.55
CA SER A 988 -27.46 -5.16 -42.71
C SER A 988 -28.06 -5.99 -41.56
N ILE A 989 -28.19 -5.38 -40.34
CA ILE A 989 -28.82 -6.01 -39.16
C ILE A 989 -30.26 -5.53 -38.90
N GLY A 990 -30.86 -4.79 -39.86
CA GLY A 990 -32.25 -4.30 -39.80
C GLY A 990 -32.44 -3.11 -38.84
N VAL A 991 -31.37 -2.41 -38.45
CA VAL A 991 -31.42 -1.22 -37.58
C VAL A 991 -31.49 0.03 -38.47
N ARG A 992 -32.29 1.04 -38.03
CA ARG A 992 -32.41 2.31 -38.75
C ARG A 992 -31.04 3.01 -38.83
N PRO A 993 -30.63 3.49 -40.04
CA PRO A 993 -29.38 4.23 -40.21
C PRO A 993 -29.30 5.47 -39.30
N PRO A 994 -28.12 5.88 -38.87
CA PRO A 994 -27.95 7.09 -38.07
C PRO A 994 -28.30 8.36 -38.87
N ASP A 995 -28.66 9.43 -38.14
CA ASP A 995 -28.91 10.74 -38.75
C ASP A 995 -27.59 11.42 -39.18
N ARG A 996 -27.63 12.15 -40.28
CA ARG A 996 -26.46 12.84 -40.88
C ARG A 996 -25.90 13.98 -39.99
N ASP A 997 -26.58 14.34 -38.93
CA ASP A 997 -26.13 15.35 -37.93
C ASP A 997 -24.79 15.03 -37.30
N LEU A 998 -24.37 13.76 -37.29
CA LEU A 998 -23.05 13.32 -36.84
C LEU A 998 -21.88 13.90 -37.68
N LEU A 999 -22.14 14.32 -38.93
CA LEU A 999 -21.15 14.92 -39.83
C LEU A 999 -21.00 16.43 -39.67
N VAL A 1000 -21.82 17.05 -38.80
CA VAL A 1000 -21.78 18.48 -38.52
C VAL A 1000 -20.84 18.74 -37.35
N PRO A 1001 -19.85 19.66 -37.48
CA PRO A 1001 -18.98 19.99 -36.35
C PRO A 1001 -19.78 20.57 -35.18
N VAL A 1002 -19.64 20.01 -33.99
CA VAL A 1002 -20.20 20.58 -32.77
C VAL A 1002 -19.53 21.95 -32.55
N ARG A 1003 -20.25 23.03 -32.76
CA ARG A 1003 -19.75 24.38 -32.36
C ARG A 1003 -19.52 24.37 -30.86
N ARG A 1004 -18.25 24.49 -30.44
CA ARG A 1004 -17.95 24.82 -29.05
C ARG A 1004 -18.71 26.09 -28.71
N ALA A 1005 -19.63 26.01 -27.75
CA ALA A 1005 -20.20 27.20 -27.13
C ALA A 1005 -19.01 28.03 -26.60
N ALA A 1006 -18.87 29.26 -27.06
CA ALA A 1006 -17.89 30.19 -26.56
C ALA A 1006 -18.15 30.35 -25.05
N ALA A 1007 -17.09 30.16 -24.23
CA ALA A 1007 -17.17 30.45 -22.82
C ALA A 1007 -17.60 31.92 -22.65
N PRO A 1008 -18.54 32.25 -21.77
CA PRO A 1008 -18.88 33.64 -21.50
C PRO A 1008 -17.61 34.37 -21.00
N ARG A 1009 -17.39 35.57 -21.53
CA ARG A 1009 -16.26 36.46 -21.20
C ARG A 1009 -16.41 36.95 -19.75
#